data_30584d81c2fa2d64c8dae2ddfa323e56
#
_entry.id   30584d81c2fa2d64c8dae2ddfa323e56
#
_cell.length_a   1.000
_cell.length_b   1.000
_cell.length_c   1.000
_cell.angle_alpha   90.00
_cell.angle_beta   90.00
_cell.angle_gamma   90.00
#
_symmetry.space_group_name_H-M   'P 1'
#
loop_
_entity.id
_entity.type
_entity.pdbx_description
1 polymer ?
#
loop_
_entity_poly.entity_id
_entity_poly.type
_entity_poly.pdbx_seq_one_letter_code
_entity_poly.pdbx_strand_id
1 'polypeptide(L)'
;MVAIVLLTIISYYTGMDTGYRDYRKLYMVWTQPKMENESRNPSPMSFGPFSQHINEELSDLVESSTVVTNFYSGGYFKMDGQEVNSMGVAADSLFFKTMGIEVLKGNPSVELARPGTAFVSSNFVKENFPGGDPIGKHMRFFFDSEDVEIVGVYKSLPPNTSSRPDIVLSMPTVYKLGNNYVGHGWNDYLAWQTFLRVKKGTDIEVLNKKLNNILQKNRPEADGLSYEAMARPINYGVFEYEYTRNMIVILLSTALIVLFIAILNYALLSVSSLSKRAKMIGVHKCNGAGKGTIFSMFIAETTLIVLMSLAVTVATAALFKPMIAELYNDSFGKTPLLDKIIIALVVIAVTIIVGGVIPAHIFAKIPVANVFRRFRERNSLWKRILLFIEFAGVAFVMAWLVIITAQYIYISNKDRGWNIHDKALFMFSRYEPGKMDGIINLTRNMPYIEETAYSAFTPVWGHVGEDIYNDEGNAMFYSPYDEISENYIDVMGMTLLQGRAPKNVGEAVVNQTFIKKMNLREENLLDKNPNLTVGTDRHNRQRIVGIIKDYQQSFNEEIKPLIMYYDPEIVPYISIKLKEPFNANFNKLEAEIKNHYPESEYDLVSYKSIADEQNSNTKIIQRIFLSVAVIIALIAFVGLTGFLRDEMQRRSKEIAIRKISGASSLLIVKMITSGMLWIAVPAVVLGTVAAFLISDMWLDSFSVTVPYLTLYYVISAIVVLTLIVVCAVAMTRHKACENPSSNLKSE
;
A
#
# COMPACT_ATOMS: atom_id res chain seq x y z
N MET A 1 -5.28 -16.13 13.80
CA MET A 1 -4.61 -16.06 12.47
C MET A 1 -4.75 -14.68 11.84
N VAL A 2 -5.96 -14.23 11.45
CA VAL A 2 -6.14 -12.95 10.72
C VAL A 2 -5.50 -11.77 11.44
N ALA A 3 -5.76 -11.56 12.73
CA ALA A 3 -5.15 -10.46 13.48
C ALA A 3 -3.62 -10.52 13.49
N ILE A 4 -3.02 -11.71 13.60
CA ILE A 4 -1.56 -11.89 13.54
C ILE A 4 -1.04 -11.49 12.15
N VAL A 5 -1.71 -11.91 11.07
CA VAL A 5 -1.33 -11.57 9.69
C VAL A 5 -1.41 -10.05 9.49
N LEU A 6 -2.53 -9.41 9.85
CA LEU A 6 -2.70 -7.96 9.69
C LEU A 6 -1.68 -7.17 10.51
N LEU A 7 -1.44 -7.55 11.77
CA LEU A 7 -0.43 -6.90 12.61
C LEU A 7 0.99 -7.11 12.08
N THR A 8 1.27 -8.25 11.44
CA THR A 8 2.56 -8.51 10.79
C THR A 8 2.76 -7.59 9.58
N ILE A 9 1.72 -7.37 8.78
CA ILE A 9 1.77 -6.42 7.66
C ILE A 9 1.98 -5.00 8.16
N ILE A 10 1.28 -4.60 9.23
CA ILE A 10 1.48 -3.29 9.85
C ILE A 10 2.94 -3.15 10.33
N SER A 11 3.50 -4.19 10.96
CA SER A 11 4.91 -4.21 11.39
C SER A 11 5.88 -4.04 10.23
N TYR A 12 5.57 -4.62 9.06
CA TYR A 12 6.36 -4.43 7.84
C TYR A 12 6.43 -2.95 7.44
N TYR A 13 5.29 -2.27 7.34
CA TYR A 13 5.24 -0.86 6.96
C TYR A 13 5.80 0.06 8.03
N THR A 14 5.46 -0.15 9.30
CA THR A 14 5.96 0.70 10.40
C THR A 14 7.43 0.46 10.72
N GLY A 15 7.96 -0.72 10.40
CA GLY A 15 9.36 -1.09 10.52
C GLY A 15 10.19 -0.78 9.27
N MET A 16 9.63 -0.12 8.24
CA MET A 16 10.37 0.21 7.03
C MET A 16 11.55 1.15 7.36
N ASP A 17 12.71 0.87 6.76
CA ASP A 17 13.96 1.60 6.95
C ASP A 17 14.53 1.63 8.38
N THR A 18 14.00 0.80 9.29
CA THR A 18 14.56 0.69 10.64
C THR A 18 15.73 -0.30 10.76
N GLY A 19 16.03 -1.02 9.67
CA GLY A 19 17.09 -2.03 9.63
C GLY A 19 18.52 -1.49 9.53
N TYR A 20 18.70 -0.20 9.29
CA TYR A 20 20.00 0.44 9.30
C TYR A 20 20.55 0.55 10.73
N ARG A 21 21.86 0.40 10.88
CA ARG A 21 22.50 0.58 12.19
C ARG A 21 22.30 2.00 12.70
N ASP A 22 21.76 2.13 13.93
CA ASP A 22 21.43 3.42 14.55
C ASP A 22 20.52 4.30 13.65
N TYR A 23 19.50 3.71 13.01
CA TYR A 23 18.62 4.39 12.05
C TYR A 23 18.02 5.71 12.58
N ARG A 24 17.88 5.84 13.93
CA ARG A 24 17.36 7.07 14.56
C ARG A 24 18.27 8.29 14.38
N LYS A 25 19.54 8.06 14.00
CA LYS A 25 20.48 9.12 13.65
C LYS A 25 20.52 9.37 12.13
N LEU A 26 19.87 8.54 11.34
CA LEU A 26 19.89 8.61 9.90
C LEU A 26 18.72 9.46 9.39
N TYR A 27 19.05 10.51 8.66
CA TYR A 27 18.11 11.45 8.06
C TYR A 27 18.34 11.54 6.56
N MET A 28 17.31 11.92 5.85
CA MET A 28 17.36 12.26 4.44
C MET A 28 17.00 13.73 4.26
N VAL A 29 17.68 14.41 3.36
CA VAL A 29 17.33 15.78 2.99
C VAL A 29 16.16 15.74 2.02
N TRP A 30 15.09 16.42 2.40
CA TRP A 30 13.93 16.66 1.55
C TRP A 30 13.99 18.09 1.04
N THR A 31 13.68 18.29 -0.23
CA THR A 31 13.68 19.62 -0.85
C THR A 31 12.27 20.00 -1.29
N GLN A 32 11.86 21.19 -0.94
CA GLN A 32 10.57 21.77 -1.31
C GLN A 32 10.80 22.96 -2.27
N PRO A 33 10.41 22.84 -3.55
CA PRO A 33 10.36 23.99 -4.45
C PRO A 33 9.22 24.92 -4.05
N LYS A 34 9.49 26.23 -4.07
CA LYS A 34 8.54 27.30 -3.78
C LYS A 34 8.54 28.32 -4.91
N MET A 35 7.37 28.63 -5.41
CA MET A 35 7.10 29.71 -6.35
C MET A 35 6.25 30.78 -5.67
N GLU A 36 6.16 31.97 -6.23
CA GLU A 36 5.40 33.08 -5.65
C GLU A 36 3.95 32.70 -5.29
N ASN A 37 3.30 31.92 -6.15
CA ASN A 37 1.88 31.53 -5.99
C ASN A 37 1.67 30.03 -5.76
N GLU A 38 2.72 29.21 -5.71
CA GLU A 38 2.62 27.78 -5.55
C GLU A 38 3.77 27.22 -4.69
N SER A 39 3.44 26.35 -3.74
CA SER A 39 4.41 25.58 -2.98
C SER A 39 4.16 24.11 -3.26
N ARG A 40 5.17 23.41 -3.80
CA ARG A 40 5.06 21.96 -4.03
C ARG A 40 5.22 21.19 -2.74
N ASN A 41 4.76 19.96 -2.74
CA ASN A 41 5.04 19.06 -1.64
C ASN A 41 6.55 18.79 -1.57
N PRO A 42 7.14 18.69 -0.37
CA PRO A 42 8.52 18.27 -0.22
C PRO A 42 8.75 16.90 -0.86
N SER A 43 9.88 16.72 -1.50
CA SER A 43 10.29 15.45 -2.08
C SER A 43 11.61 14.97 -1.47
N PRO A 44 11.87 13.64 -1.40
CA PRO A 44 13.12 13.09 -0.86
C PRO A 44 14.29 13.23 -1.84
N MET A 45 14.32 14.34 -2.57
CA MET A 45 15.32 14.66 -3.58
C MET A 45 16.12 15.89 -3.15
N SER A 46 17.34 16.01 -3.63
CA SER A 46 18.26 17.10 -3.28
C SER A 46 19.21 17.42 -4.41
N PHE A 47 20.19 18.26 -4.17
CA PHE A 47 21.21 18.64 -5.16
C PHE A 47 22.49 17.82 -5.00
N GLY A 48 23.14 17.47 -6.11
CA GLY A 48 24.36 16.66 -6.12
C GLY A 48 25.47 17.16 -5.18
N PRO A 49 25.86 18.46 -5.21
CA PRO A 49 26.92 18.98 -4.34
C PRO A 49 26.54 19.12 -2.85
N PHE A 50 25.26 18.94 -2.50
CA PHE A 50 24.78 19.28 -1.16
C PHE A 50 25.48 18.48 -0.04
N SER A 51 25.72 17.18 -0.25
CA SER A 51 26.38 16.33 0.76
C SER A 51 27.81 16.79 1.06
N GLN A 52 28.55 17.27 0.04
CA GLN A 52 29.89 17.80 0.23
C GLN A 52 29.87 19.02 1.15
N HIS A 53 29.04 20.03 0.86
CA HIS A 53 28.89 21.22 1.70
C HIS A 53 28.45 20.90 3.13
N ILE A 54 27.56 19.92 3.32
CA ILE A 54 27.15 19.46 4.63
C ILE A 54 28.36 18.91 5.42
N ASN A 55 29.19 18.10 4.79
CA ASN A 55 30.38 17.53 5.43
C ASN A 55 31.42 18.60 5.80
N GLU A 56 31.58 19.65 4.96
CA GLU A 56 32.53 20.73 5.17
C GLU A 56 32.03 21.76 6.22
N GLU A 57 30.77 22.19 6.14
CA GLU A 57 30.25 23.34 6.89
C GLU A 57 29.48 22.91 8.17
N LEU A 58 28.97 21.66 8.27
CA LEU A 58 28.12 21.20 9.39
C LEU A 58 28.73 20.04 10.20
N SER A 59 30.04 19.93 10.18
CA SER A 59 30.76 18.88 10.94
C SER A 59 30.53 18.91 12.45
N ASP A 60 30.01 20.02 13.01
CA ASP A 60 29.58 20.17 14.40
C ASP A 60 28.27 19.42 14.71
N LEU A 61 27.34 19.31 13.78
CA LEU A 61 26.00 18.71 13.91
C LEU A 61 25.89 17.32 13.24
N VAL A 62 26.64 17.07 12.18
CA VAL A 62 26.57 15.89 11.32
C VAL A 62 27.83 15.04 11.49
N GLU A 63 27.69 13.72 11.67
CA GLU A 63 28.80 12.77 11.69
C GLU A 63 29.36 12.52 10.29
N SER A 64 28.48 12.40 9.30
CA SER A 64 28.80 12.26 7.88
C SER A 64 27.55 12.46 7.02
N SER A 65 27.75 12.87 5.78
CA SER A 65 26.70 12.96 4.74
C SER A 65 27.19 12.26 3.48
N THR A 66 26.24 11.70 2.69
CA THR A 66 26.51 11.02 1.42
C THR A 66 25.45 11.38 0.39
N VAL A 67 25.83 11.41 -0.87
CA VAL A 67 24.93 11.59 -2.00
C VAL A 67 24.77 10.28 -2.76
N VAL A 68 23.56 10.02 -3.21
CA VAL A 68 23.17 8.81 -3.93
C VAL A 68 22.34 9.18 -5.16
N THR A 69 22.56 8.48 -6.26
CA THR A 69 21.64 8.47 -7.41
C THR A 69 21.24 7.02 -7.72
N ASN A 70 19.96 6.81 -8.06
CA ASN A 70 19.39 5.48 -8.25
C ASN A 70 19.40 5.08 -9.71
N PHE A 71 19.74 3.83 -9.99
CA PHE A 71 19.56 3.17 -11.29
C PHE A 71 18.49 2.08 -11.10
N TYR A 72 17.26 2.39 -11.51
CA TYR A 72 16.17 1.42 -11.45
C TYR A 72 16.36 0.39 -12.57
N SER A 73 16.29 -0.87 -12.17
CA SER A 73 16.32 -2.14 -12.91
C SER A 73 16.22 -2.10 -14.45
N GLY A 74 16.89 -3.08 -15.08
CA GLY A 74 16.72 -3.42 -16.48
C GLY A 74 17.85 -2.87 -17.37
N GLY A 75 18.76 -3.77 -17.80
CA GLY A 75 19.75 -3.46 -18.83
C GLY A 75 20.95 -2.61 -18.44
N TYR A 76 21.00 -2.04 -17.23
CA TYR A 76 22.14 -1.22 -16.82
C TYR A 76 23.40 -2.03 -16.48
N PHE A 77 23.22 -3.28 -15.99
CA PHE A 77 24.34 -4.16 -15.67
C PHE A 77 24.31 -5.43 -16.48
N LYS A 78 25.47 -5.79 -17.06
CA LYS A 78 25.68 -7.08 -17.74
C LYS A 78 26.90 -7.78 -17.18
N MET A 79 26.81 -9.10 -17.02
CA MET A 79 27.89 -9.97 -16.59
C MET A 79 27.97 -11.18 -17.52
N ASP A 80 29.15 -11.46 -18.08
CA ASP A 80 29.35 -12.52 -19.06
C ASP A 80 28.37 -12.46 -20.26
N GLY A 81 28.00 -11.24 -20.67
CA GLY A 81 27.06 -10.99 -21.78
C GLY A 81 25.58 -11.16 -21.45
N GLN A 82 25.25 -11.54 -20.20
CA GLN A 82 23.87 -11.65 -19.72
C GLN A 82 23.48 -10.45 -18.86
N GLU A 83 22.25 -9.99 -19.01
CA GLU A 83 21.70 -8.93 -18.18
C GLU A 83 21.51 -9.40 -16.74
N VAL A 84 21.92 -8.54 -15.81
CA VAL A 84 21.73 -8.77 -14.38
C VAL A 84 20.56 -7.90 -13.92
N ASN A 85 19.45 -8.56 -13.61
CA ASN A 85 18.26 -7.88 -13.07
C ASN A 85 18.45 -7.57 -11.58
N SER A 86 19.17 -6.49 -11.30
CA SER A 86 19.49 -6.03 -9.95
C SER A 86 19.34 -4.54 -9.82
N MET A 87 18.87 -4.11 -8.65
CA MET A 87 18.79 -2.68 -8.30
C MET A 87 20.19 -2.15 -8.01
N GLY A 88 20.60 -1.11 -8.72
CA GLY A 88 21.87 -0.42 -8.51
C GLY A 88 21.69 1.01 -8.03
N VAL A 89 22.67 1.50 -7.28
CA VAL A 89 22.82 2.91 -6.93
C VAL A 89 24.25 3.33 -7.17
N ALA A 90 24.49 4.58 -7.51
CA ALA A 90 25.81 5.17 -7.37
C ALA A 90 25.90 6.00 -6.11
N ALA A 91 27.02 5.89 -5.42
CA ALA A 91 27.25 6.60 -4.18
C ALA A 91 28.72 7.01 -4.00
N ASP A 92 28.95 7.99 -3.15
CA ASP A 92 30.29 8.42 -2.76
C ASP A 92 30.94 7.47 -1.73
N SER A 93 32.20 7.72 -1.41
CA SER A 93 33.01 6.91 -0.48
C SER A 93 32.50 6.91 0.97
N LEU A 94 31.60 7.83 1.34
CA LEU A 94 31.02 7.94 2.67
C LEU A 94 29.71 7.16 2.82
N PHE A 95 29.20 6.57 1.75
CA PHE A 95 27.89 5.89 1.73
C PHE A 95 27.73 4.85 2.85
N PHE A 96 28.60 3.86 2.91
CA PHE A 96 28.48 2.77 3.90
C PHE A 96 28.60 3.26 5.33
N LYS A 97 29.48 4.26 5.57
CA LYS A 97 29.63 4.90 6.89
C LYS A 97 28.36 5.66 7.28
N THR A 98 27.84 6.48 6.37
CA THR A 98 26.66 7.30 6.62
C THR A 98 25.41 6.45 6.81
N MET A 99 25.18 5.47 5.92
CA MET A 99 24.03 4.58 6.02
C MET A 99 24.17 3.56 7.18
N GLY A 100 25.39 3.34 7.69
CA GLY A 100 25.64 2.35 8.76
C GLY A 100 25.51 0.91 8.27
N ILE A 101 25.85 0.66 7.00
CA ILE A 101 25.83 -0.66 6.38
C ILE A 101 27.14 -1.38 6.66
N GLU A 102 27.06 -2.64 7.08
CA GLU A 102 28.23 -3.48 7.40
C GLU A 102 28.93 -3.96 6.11
N VAL A 103 30.19 -3.57 5.92
CA VAL A 103 31.03 -4.03 4.83
C VAL A 103 31.74 -5.32 5.26
N LEU A 104 31.63 -6.37 4.45
CA LEU A 104 32.19 -7.69 4.72
C LEU A 104 33.58 -7.87 4.10
N LYS A 105 33.79 -7.30 2.89
CA LYS A 105 35.06 -7.32 2.15
C LYS A 105 35.25 -5.99 1.43
N GLY A 106 36.49 -5.53 1.28
CA GLY A 106 36.86 -4.27 0.59
C GLY A 106 36.92 -3.06 1.51
N ASN A 107 37.42 -1.93 0.98
CA ASN A 107 37.53 -0.66 1.67
C ASN A 107 36.78 0.45 0.91
N PRO A 108 35.53 0.77 1.27
CA PRO A 108 34.72 1.75 0.54
C PRO A 108 35.34 3.14 0.44
N SER A 109 36.09 3.58 1.47
CA SER A 109 36.69 4.91 1.50
C SER A 109 37.73 5.10 0.41
N VAL A 110 38.37 4.03 -0.04
CA VAL A 110 39.37 4.05 -1.10
C VAL A 110 38.75 3.67 -2.44
N GLU A 111 37.99 2.56 -2.44
CA GLU A 111 37.52 1.96 -3.68
C GLU A 111 36.40 2.75 -4.35
N LEU A 112 35.41 3.29 -3.59
CA LEU A 112 34.35 4.11 -4.17
C LEU A 112 34.81 5.53 -4.56
N ALA A 113 36.02 5.93 -4.20
CA ALA A 113 36.64 7.16 -4.70
C ALA A 113 37.23 7.00 -6.10
N ARG A 114 37.38 5.78 -6.62
CA ARG A 114 37.92 5.47 -7.94
C ARG A 114 36.80 5.16 -8.92
N PRO A 115 36.87 5.62 -10.18
CA PRO A 115 35.92 5.20 -11.20
C PRO A 115 36.12 3.72 -11.57
N GLY A 116 35.05 3.08 -12.09
CA GLY A 116 35.08 1.68 -12.56
C GLY A 116 35.07 0.66 -11.43
N THR A 117 34.52 1.00 -10.26
CA THR A 117 34.45 0.09 -9.11
C THR A 117 33.04 -0.05 -8.56
N ALA A 118 32.70 -1.23 -8.02
CA ALA A 118 31.44 -1.49 -7.36
C ALA A 118 31.56 -2.39 -6.14
N PHE A 119 30.64 -2.21 -5.20
CA PHE A 119 30.36 -3.12 -4.10
C PHE A 119 29.07 -3.87 -4.38
N VAL A 120 29.01 -5.16 -4.04
CA VAL A 120 27.81 -5.98 -4.23
C VAL A 120 27.27 -6.52 -2.90
N SER A 121 25.96 -6.74 -2.85
CA SER A 121 25.30 -7.28 -1.67
C SER A 121 25.62 -8.77 -1.46
N SER A 122 25.57 -9.24 -0.22
CA SER A 122 25.77 -10.66 0.08
C SER A 122 24.70 -11.57 -0.55
N ASN A 123 23.49 -11.03 -0.85
CA ASN A 123 22.49 -11.78 -1.60
C ASN A 123 22.84 -11.88 -3.09
N PHE A 124 23.29 -10.78 -3.68
CA PHE A 124 23.80 -10.79 -5.06
C PHE A 124 24.90 -11.85 -5.25
N VAL A 125 25.83 -11.93 -4.30
CA VAL A 125 26.89 -12.95 -4.34
C VAL A 125 26.33 -14.36 -4.28
N LYS A 126 25.35 -14.64 -3.44
CA LYS A 126 24.72 -15.96 -3.35
C LYS A 126 24.01 -16.38 -4.63
N GLU A 127 23.37 -15.43 -5.31
CA GLU A 127 22.60 -15.67 -6.51
C GLU A 127 23.48 -15.81 -7.76
N ASN A 128 24.49 -14.95 -7.90
CA ASN A 128 25.31 -14.88 -9.12
C ASN A 128 26.67 -15.60 -9.01
N PHE A 129 27.17 -15.83 -7.81
CA PHE A 129 28.47 -16.48 -7.57
C PHE A 129 28.36 -17.64 -6.56
N PRO A 130 27.54 -18.68 -6.82
CA PRO A 130 27.36 -19.78 -5.86
C PRO A 130 28.69 -20.49 -5.57
N GLY A 131 29.23 -20.23 -4.36
CA GLY A 131 30.50 -20.81 -3.91
C GLY A 131 31.79 -20.15 -4.46
N GLY A 132 31.68 -19.06 -5.23
CA GLY A 132 32.83 -18.31 -5.78
C GLY A 132 33.10 -16.99 -5.03
N ASP A 133 34.30 -16.42 -5.27
CA ASP A 133 34.64 -15.07 -4.83
C ASP A 133 34.29 -14.06 -5.94
N PRO A 134 33.47 -13.06 -5.67
CA PRO A 134 33.11 -12.03 -6.65
C PRO A 134 34.22 -10.99 -6.85
N ILE A 135 35.21 -10.89 -5.92
CA ILE A 135 36.24 -9.85 -5.96
C ILE A 135 37.12 -10.00 -7.20
N GLY A 136 37.36 -8.91 -7.92
CA GLY A 136 38.13 -8.86 -9.17
C GLY A 136 37.33 -9.36 -10.38
N LYS A 137 36.06 -9.70 -10.24
CA LYS A 137 35.17 -9.96 -11.39
C LYS A 137 34.69 -8.64 -11.97
N HIS A 138 34.41 -8.64 -13.27
CA HIS A 138 33.99 -7.48 -14.00
C HIS A 138 32.53 -7.58 -14.45
N MET A 139 31.85 -6.48 -14.48
CA MET A 139 30.52 -6.31 -15.08
C MET A 139 30.51 -5.06 -15.96
N ARG A 140 29.69 -5.09 -17.01
CA ARG A 140 29.44 -3.92 -17.85
C ARG A 140 28.33 -3.10 -17.27
N PHE A 141 28.54 -1.79 -17.26
CA PHE A 141 27.56 -0.81 -16.76
C PHE A 141 27.17 0.15 -17.87
N PHE A 142 25.96 0.64 -17.81
CA PHE A 142 25.39 1.66 -18.68
C PHE A 142 25.55 1.32 -20.16
N PHE A 143 24.78 0.30 -20.60
CA PHE A 143 24.76 -0.13 -21.99
C PHE A 143 26.14 -0.51 -22.57
N ASP A 144 26.92 -1.22 -21.80
CA ASP A 144 28.27 -1.67 -22.14
C ASP A 144 29.32 -0.54 -22.29
N SER A 145 29.00 0.72 -21.85
CA SER A 145 29.91 1.87 -21.99
C SER A 145 31.05 1.85 -20.98
N GLU A 146 30.80 1.31 -19.78
CA GLU A 146 31.75 1.32 -18.68
C GLU A 146 32.03 -0.10 -18.18
N ASP A 147 33.32 -0.43 -18.00
CA ASP A 147 33.77 -1.65 -17.34
C ASP A 147 33.92 -1.38 -15.84
N VAL A 148 33.29 -2.23 -15.02
CA VAL A 148 33.20 -2.06 -13.57
C VAL A 148 33.70 -3.32 -12.86
N GLU A 149 34.73 -3.15 -12.04
CA GLU A 149 35.30 -4.20 -11.19
C GLU A 149 34.55 -4.32 -9.87
N ILE A 150 34.20 -5.53 -9.45
CA ILE A 150 33.68 -5.82 -8.11
C ILE A 150 34.83 -5.80 -7.13
N VAL A 151 34.89 -4.78 -6.26
CA VAL A 151 35.98 -4.56 -5.31
C VAL A 151 35.59 -4.83 -3.85
N GLY A 152 34.32 -5.09 -3.59
CA GLY A 152 33.85 -5.32 -2.25
C GLY A 152 32.52 -6.01 -2.12
N VAL A 153 32.24 -6.50 -0.91
CA VAL A 153 30.98 -7.18 -0.56
C VAL A 153 30.44 -6.56 0.73
N TYR A 154 29.16 -6.24 0.75
CA TYR A 154 28.49 -5.76 1.95
C TYR A 154 27.30 -6.65 2.35
N LYS A 155 26.90 -6.55 3.59
CA LYS A 155 25.77 -7.29 4.15
C LYS A 155 24.46 -6.77 3.58
N SER A 156 23.67 -7.65 2.98
CA SER A 156 22.37 -7.30 2.43
C SER A 156 21.45 -6.68 3.48
N LEU A 157 20.72 -5.66 3.05
CA LEU A 157 19.74 -4.98 3.88
C LEU A 157 18.48 -5.84 4.08
N PRO A 158 17.74 -5.64 5.18
CA PRO A 158 16.49 -6.34 5.42
C PRO A 158 15.46 -6.09 4.31
N PRO A 159 14.53 -7.05 4.09
CA PRO A 159 13.53 -6.92 3.04
C PRO A 159 12.57 -5.71 3.16
N ASN A 160 12.43 -5.16 4.37
CA ASN A 160 11.62 -3.97 4.65
C ASN A 160 12.43 -2.66 4.58
N THR A 161 13.41 -2.60 3.70
CA THR A 161 14.19 -1.38 3.39
C THR A 161 13.70 -0.82 2.06
N SER A 162 13.39 0.48 2.00
CA SER A 162 12.82 1.15 0.81
C SER A 162 13.80 1.17 -0.36
N SER A 163 15.07 1.48 -0.09
CA SER A 163 16.15 1.39 -1.08
C SER A 163 17.11 0.27 -0.67
N ARG A 164 17.05 -0.83 -1.40
CA ARG A 164 17.86 -2.03 -1.14
C ARG A 164 18.69 -2.38 -2.37
N PRO A 165 19.71 -1.58 -2.66
CA PRO A 165 20.56 -1.86 -3.82
C PRO A 165 21.29 -3.18 -3.64
N ASP A 166 21.44 -3.93 -4.72
CA ASP A 166 22.32 -5.10 -4.78
C ASP A 166 23.71 -4.72 -5.26
N ILE A 167 23.82 -3.60 -5.99
CA ILE A 167 25.05 -3.06 -6.54
C ILE A 167 25.19 -1.59 -6.10
N VAL A 168 26.32 -1.25 -5.50
CA VAL A 168 26.71 0.13 -5.16
C VAL A 168 27.89 0.51 -6.02
N LEU A 169 27.65 1.30 -7.06
CA LEU A 169 28.65 1.81 -8.00
C LEU A 169 29.36 3.03 -7.44
N SER A 170 30.62 3.22 -7.77
CA SER A 170 31.35 4.43 -7.40
C SER A 170 30.78 5.64 -8.14
N MET A 171 30.54 6.75 -7.41
CA MET A 171 30.03 8.02 -7.98
C MET A 171 30.93 8.57 -9.12
N PRO A 172 32.27 8.50 -9.04
CA PRO A 172 33.15 8.91 -10.15
C PRO A 172 32.89 8.17 -11.47
N THR A 173 32.35 6.95 -11.44
CA THR A 173 31.97 6.21 -12.66
C THR A 173 30.82 6.91 -13.39
N VAL A 174 29.82 7.36 -12.62
CA VAL A 174 28.67 8.08 -13.19
C VAL A 174 29.09 9.46 -13.74
N TYR A 175 29.99 10.14 -13.05
CA TYR A 175 30.50 11.43 -13.52
C TYR A 175 31.23 11.34 -14.87
N LYS A 176 31.81 10.20 -15.23
CA LYS A 176 32.40 9.98 -16.55
C LYS A 176 31.36 9.96 -17.69
N LEU A 177 30.11 9.57 -17.39
CA LEU A 177 29.03 9.52 -18.38
C LEU A 177 28.61 10.93 -18.87
N GLY A 178 29.06 11.97 -18.17
CA GLY A 178 28.88 13.37 -18.54
C GLY A 178 27.48 13.95 -18.20
N ASN A 179 27.34 15.25 -18.46
CA ASN A 179 26.14 16.02 -18.09
C ASN A 179 24.84 15.57 -18.78
N ASN A 180 24.95 14.77 -19.85
CA ASN A 180 23.76 14.27 -20.57
C ASN A 180 23.02 13.18 -19.81
N TYR A 181 23.60 12.65 -18.73
CA TYR A 181 22.99 11.58 -17.95
C TYR A 181 22.43 12.08 -16.60
N VAL A 182 23.22 12.83 -15.85
CA VAL A 182 22.81 13.41 -14.55
C VAL A 182 23.48 14.78 -14.43
N GLY A 183 22.70 15.83 -14.17
CA GLY A 183 23.22 17.19 -13.95
C GLY A 183 24.11 17.25 -12.71
N HIS A 184 25.33 17.75 -12.82
CA HIS A 184 26.34 17.75 -11.76
C HIS A 184 26.37 19.01 -10.91
N GLY A 185 25.35 19.81 -10.93
CA GLY A 185 25.38 21.09 -10.26
C GLY A 185 24.23 21.29 -9.28
N TRP A 186 24.06 22.56 -8.96
CA TRP A 186 22.93 23.05 -8.18
C TRP A 186 21.66 23.27 -9.03
N ASN A 187 21.67 22.86 -10.29
CA ASN A 187 20.55 23.08 -11.23
C ASN A 187 19.61 21.88 -11.33
N ASP A 188 20.06 20.69 -10.92
CA ASP A 188 19.26 19.47 -10.94
C ASP A 188 19.10 18.92 -9.53
N TYR A 189 17.86 18.92 -9.03
CA TYR A 189 17.55 18.35 -7.72
C TYR A 189 16.79 17.01 -7.79
N LEU A 190 16.30 16.60 -8.97
CA LEU A 190 15.46 15.41 -9.13
C LEU A 190 16.24 14.10 -9.26
N ALA A 191 17.54 14.19 -9.55
CA ALA A 191 18.39 13.01 -9.75
C ALA A 191 19.11 12.53 -8.49
N TRP A 192 19.11 13.32 -7.42
CA TRP A 192 19.97 13.12 -6.26
C TRP A 192 19.21 12.94 -4.96
N GLN A 193 19.73 12.07 -4.10
CA GLN A 193 19.27 11.90 -2.73
C GLN A 193 20.44 12.13 -1.78
N THR A 194 20.27 12.97 -0.78
CA THR A 194 21.28 13.24 0.23
C THR A 194 20.87 12.65 1.56
N PHE A 195 21.71 11.73 2.09
CA PHE A 195 21.55 11.14 3.40
C PHE A 195 22.55 11.74 4.37
N LEU A 196 22.17 11.89 5.61
CA LEU A 196 23.04 12.42 6.65
C LEU A 196 22.85 11.67 7.99
N ARG A 197 23.97 11.46 8.69
CA ARG A 197 23.99 10.88 10.01
C ARG A 197 24.26 11.99 11.01
N VAL A 198 23.25 12.31 11.83
CA VAL A 198 23.36 13.39 12.83
C VAL A 198 24.06 12.91 14.08
N LYS A 199 24.75 13.83 14.77
CA LYS A 199 25.33 13.59 16.08
C LYS A 199 24.23 13.47 17.14
N LYS A 200 24.53 12.76 18.24
CA LYS A 200 23.58 12.62 19.34
C LYS A 200 23.28 13.98 19.97
N GLY A 201 21.99 14.32 20.07
CA GLY A 201 21.53 15.59 20.65
C GLY A 201 21.50 16.77 19.68
N THR A 202 21.69 16.55 18.37
CA THR A 202 21.52 17.58 17.35
C THR A 202 20.10 18.09 17.34
N ASP A 203 19.95 19.42 17.43
CA ASP A 203 18.68 20.09 17.23
C ASP A 203 18.38 20.16 15.73
N ILE A 204 17.28 19.53 15.31
CA ILE A 204 16.89 19.44 13.91
C ILE A 204 16.44 20.79 13.34
N GLU A 205 15.89 21.68 14.14
CA GLU A 205 15.50 23.03 13.67
C GLU A 205 16.75 23.86 13.36
N VAL A 206 17.79 23.76 14.21
CA VAL A 206 19.08 24.41 13.97
C VAL A 206 19.75 23.81 12.73
N LEU A 207 19.69 22.49 12.57
CA LEU A 207 20.22 21.82 11.38
C LEU A 207 19.50 22.32 10.11
N ASN A 208 18.16 22.38 10.11
CA ASN A 208 17.38 22.83 8.97
C ASN A 208 17.72 24.29 8.59
N LYS A 209 17.88 25.17 9.57
CA LYS A 209 18.33 26.56 9.27
C LYS A 209 19.68 26.60 8.59
N LYS A 210 20.64 25.79 9.07
CA LYS A 210 21.98 25.73 8.45
C LYS A 210 21.93 25.09 7.05
N LEU A 211 21.12 24.05 6.82
CA LEU A 211 20.90 23.46 5.49
C LEU A 211 20.36 24.50 4.52
N ASN A 212 19.37 25.30 4.94
CA ASN A 212 18.83 26.37 4.11
C ASN A 212 19.85 27.47 3.82
N ASN A 213 20.74 27.81 4.76
CA ASN A 213 21.82 28.75 4.51
C ASN A 213 22.77 28.26 3.41
N ILE A 214 23.15 26.96 3.44
CA ILE A 214 23.95 26.34 2.37
C ILE A 214 23.21 26.42 1.04
N LEU A 215 21.92 26.05 1.05
CA LEU A 215 21.10 26.03 -0.14
C LEU A 215 20.97 27.42 -0.76
N GLN A 216 20.62 28.44 0.02
CA GLN A 216 20.47 29.82 -0.46
C GLN A 216 21.77 30.44 -0.96
N LYS A 217 22.92 30.09 -0.35
CA LYS A 217 24.24 30.54 -0.80
C LYS A 217 24.61 30.01 -2.19
N ASN A 218 24.23 28.76 -2.49
CA ASN A 218 24.65 28.05 -3.70
C ASN A 218 23.56 28.01 -4.78
N ARG A 219 22.30 28.12 -4.37
CA ARG A 219 21.11 28.16 -5.25
C ARG A 219 20.15 29.25 -4.72
N PRO A 220 20.51 30.54 -4.89
CA PRO A 220 19.62 31.62 -4.50
C PRO A 220 18.33 31.59 -5.32
N GLU A 221 17.32 32.29 -4.86
CA GLU A 221 16.09 32.48 -5.61
C GLU A 221 16.42 33.09 -6.99
N ALA A 222 15.88 32.46 -8.01
CA ALA A 222 16.03 32.92 -9.39
C ALA A 222 14.74 32.67 -10.16
N ASP A 223 14.35 33.58 -11.02
CA ASP A 223 13.19 33.47 -11.90
C ASP A 223 11.86 33.15 -11.13
N GLY A 224 11.73 33.62 -9.89
CA GLY A 224 10.57 33.35 -9.02
C GLY A 224 10.54 31.93 -8.41
N LEU A 225 11.62 31.17 -8.51
CA LEU A 225 11.76 29.82 -7.96
C LEU A 225 12.78 29.81 -6.83
N SER A 226 12.38 29.41 -5.66
CA SER A 226 13.23 29.16 -4.49
C SER A 226 13.08 27.75 -3.98
N TYR A 227 14.01 27.32 -3.14
CA TYR A 227 14.00 25.98 -2.57
C TYR A 227 14.17 26.02 -1.05
N GLU A 228 13.48 25.16 -0.34
CA GLU A 228 13.67 24.93 1.08
C GLU A 228 14.13 23.51 1.33
N ALA A 229 15.21 23.33 2.09
CA ALA A 229 15.73 22.03 2.49
C ALA A 229 15.35 21.70 3.93
N MET A 230 14.95 20.45 4.17
CA MET A 230 14.61 19.95 5.49
C MET A 230 15.13 18.53 5.72
N ALA A 231 15.77 18.31 6.86
CA ALA A 231 16.18 16.97 7.28
C ALA A 231 14.99 16.24 7.88
N ARG A 232 14.66 15.08 7.33
CA ARG A 232 13.60 14.18 7.79
C ARG A 232 14.18 12.84 8.17
N PRO A 233 13.71 12.18 9.25
CA PRO A 233 14.15 10.81 9.59
C PRO A 233 14.01 9.87 8.39
N ILE A 234 14.89 8.89 8.25
CA ILE A 234 14.90 7.97 7.10
C ILE A 234 13.56 7.27 6.86
N ASN A 235 12.83 6.95 7.93
CA ASN A 235 11.52 6.31 7.87
C ASN A 235 10.34 7.29 7.76
N TYR A 236 10.61 8.60 7.62
CA TYR A 236 9.58 9.64 7.55
C TYR A 236 8.64 9.44 6.35
N GLY A 237 9.19 9.11 5.19
CA GLY A 237 8.42 8.97 3.95
C GLY A 237 7.26 7.98 4.03
N VAL A 238 7.37 6.94 4.86
CA VAL A 238 6.29 5.94 5.04
C VAL A 238 5.02 6.56 5.63
N PHE A 239 5.18 7.53 6.54
CA PHE A 239 4.06 8.18 7.23
C PHE A 239 3.62 9.47 6.55
N GLU A 240 4.43 10.05 5.68
CA GLU A 240 4.11 11.25 4.90
C GLU A 240 3.05 10.96 3.83
N TYR A 241 3.15 9.82 3.17
CA TYR A 241 2.14 9.42 2.20
C TYR A 241 0.81 9.10 2.90
N GLU A 242 -0.17 9.98 2.70
CA GLU A 242 -1.50 9.89 3.30
C GLU A 242 -2.16 8.52 3.07
N TYR A 243 -2.02 7.99 1.87
CA TYR A 243 -2.50 6.65 1.54
C TYR A 243 -1.92 5.56 2.46
N THR A 244 -0.61 5.55 2.70
CA THR A 244 0.05 4.55 3.56
C THR A 244 -0.37 4.70 5.01
N ARG A 245 -0.44 5.94 5.51
CA ARG A 245 -0.90 6.24 6.86
C ARG A 245 -2.34 5.77 7.08
N ASN A 246 -3.24 6.10 6.16
CA ASN A 246 -4.64 5.70 6.22
C ASN A 246 -4.80 4.19 6.14
N MET A 247 -4.05 3.52 5.27
CA MET A 247 -4.02 2.05 5.17
C MET A 247 -3.60 1.40 6.51
N ILE A 248 -2.56 1.91 7.17
CA ILE A 248 -2.10 1.39 8.47
C ILE A 248 -3.20 1.53 9.53
N VAL A 249 -3.87 2.70 9.61
CA VAL A 249 -4.98 2.93 10.56
C VAL A 249 -6.13 1.96 10.32
N ILE A 250 -6.49 1.73 9.07
CA ILE A 250 -7.57 0.80 8.67
C ILE A 250 -7.21 -0.64 9.04
N LEU A 251 -6.02 -1.09 8.68
CA LEU A 251 -5.57 -2.45 9.00
C LEU A 251 -5.47 -2.67 10.51
N LEU A 252 -4.99 -1.67 11.26
CA LEU A 252 -4.89 -1.73 12.72
C LEU A 252 -6.26 -1.80 13.39
N SER A 253 -7.18 -0.91 13.00
CA SER A 253 -8.55 -0.94 13.53
C SER A 253 -9.23 -2.27 13.25
N THR A 254 -9.08 -2.80 12.04
CA THR A 254 -9.61 -4.10 11.65
C THR A 254 -9.01 -5.24 12.46
N ALA A 255 -7.68 -5.26 12.61
CA ALA A 255 -6.99 -6.29 13.40
C ALA A 255 -7.44 -6.29 14.86
N LEU A 256 -7.59 -5.10 15.46
CA LEU A 256 -8.08 -4.96 16.84
C LEU A 256 -9.53 -5.40 16.99
N ILE A 257 -10.41 -5.04 16.05
CA ILE A 257 -11.81 -5.46 16.05
C ILE A 257 -11.92 -6.98 15.94
N VAL A 258 -11.21 -7.60 14.98
CA VAL A 258 -11.21 -9.07 14.82
C VAL A 258 -10.72 -9.77 16.08
N LEU A 259 -9.61 -9.31 16.64
CA LEU A 259 -9.03 -9.88 17.86
C LEU A 259 -10.01 -9.74 19.04
N PHE A 260 -10.59 -8.56 19.19
CA PHE A 260 -11.52 -8.27 20.27
C PHE A 260 -12.79 -9.12 20.18
N ILE A 261 -13.40 -9.24 18.99
CA ILE A 261 -14.58 -10.10 18.75
C ILE A 261 -14.24 -11.56 19.07
N ALA A 262 -13.10 -12.05 18.62
CA ALA A 262 -12.69 -13.44 18.88
C ALA A 262 -12.53 -13.72 20.39
N ILE A 263 -11.92 -12.80 21.14
CA ILE A 263 -11.74 -12.89 22.58
C ILE A 263 -13.09 -12.82 23.30
N LEU A 264 -13.97 -11.88 22.91
CA LEU A 264 -15.30 -11.74 23.50
C LEU A 264 -16.16 -12.98 23.27
N ASN A 265 -16.11 -13.56 22.06
CA ASN A 265 -16.83 -14.78 21.74
C ASN A 265 -16.34 -15.96 22.59
N TYR A 266 -15.02 -16.12 22.75
CA TYR A 266 -14.46 -17.11 23.65
C TYR A 266 -14.94 -16.89 25.10
N ALA A 267 -14.92 -15.66 25.60
CA ALA A 267 -15.41 -15.31 26.93
C ALA A 267 -16.90 -15.63 27.09
N LEU A 268 -17.73 -15.30 26.09
CA LEU A 268 -19.16 -15.58 26.05
C LEU A 268 -19.44 -17.08 26.12
N LEU A 269 -18.73 -17.89 25.31
CA LEU A 269 -18.86 -19.35 25.33
C LEU A 269 -18.38 -19.96 26.65
N SER A 270 -17.26 -19.49 27.19
CA SER A 270 -16.71 -19.92 28.46
C SER A 270 -17.70 -19.69 29.61
N VAL A 271 -18.27 -18.49 29.69
CA VAL A 271 -19.23 -18.15 30.75
C VAL A 271 -20.63 -18.77 30.50
N SER A 272 -21.05 -18.94 29.24
CA SER A 272 -22.30 -19.65 28.94
C SER A 272 -22.26 -21.10 29.39
N SER A 273 -21.08 -21.71 29.49
CA SER A 273 -20.91 -23.08 30.10
C SER A 273 -20.90 -23.09 31.62
N LEU A 274 -21.06 -21.93 32.28
CA LEU A 274 -20.94 -21.75 33.73
C LEU A 274 -21.88 -22.66 34.52
N SER A 275 -23.13 -22.80 34.10
CA SER A 275 -24.12 -23.66 34.79
C SER A 275 -23.72 -25.13 34.85
N LYS A 276 -23.05 -25.63 33.81
CA LYS A 276 -22.50 -26.99 33.75
C LYS A 276 -21.22 -27.12 34.59
N ARG A 277 -20.35 -26.11 34.54
CA ARG A 277 -19.07 -26.08 35.24
C ARG A 277 -19.22 -25.78 36.75
N ALA A 278 -20.30 -25.10 37.15
CA ALA A 278 -20.57 -24.77 38.55
C ALA A 278 -20.56 -26.00 39.45
N LYS A 279 -21.18 -27.13 39.01
CA LYS A 279 -21.17 -28.38 39.78
C LYS A 279 -19.76 -28.91 40.00
N MET A 280 -18.92 -28.92 38.96
CA MET A 280 -17.51 -29.33 39.03
C MET A 280 -16.72 -28.44 39.99
N ILE A 281 -16.88 -27.12 39.88
CA ILE A 281 -16.24 -26.12 40.77
C ILE A 281 -16.67 -26.36 42.23
N GLY A 282 -17.97 -26.63 42.44
CA GLY A 282 -18.49 -26.96 43.76
C GLY A 282 -17.83 -28.19 44.38
N VAL A 283 -17.71 -29.27 43.62
CA VAL A 283 -17.03 -30.49 44.05
C VAL A 283 -15.57 -30.23 44.42
N HIS A 284 -14.83 -29.52 43.56
CA HIS A 284 -13.45 -29.16 43.86
C HIS A 284 -13.32 -28.32 45.14
N LYS A 285 -14.20 -27.32 45.33
CA LYS A 285 -14.21 -26.49 46.55
C LYS A 285 -14.58 -27.26 47.79
N CYS A 286 -15.54 -28.23 47.73
CA CYS A 286 -15.87 -29.11 48.82
C CYS A 286 -14.70 -30.05 49.21
N ASN A 287 -13.85 -30.39 48.24
CA ASN A 287 -12.61 -31.16 48.46
C ASN A 287 -11.41 -30.25 48.82
N GLY A 288 -11.64 -29.00 49.24
CA GLY A 288 -10.60 -28.12 49.78
C GLY A 288 -9.90 -27.22 48.72
N ALA A 289 -10.35 -27.21 47.47
CA ALA A 289 -9.73 -26.33 46.47
C ALA A 289 -9.99 -24.84 46.77
N GLY A 290 -8.93 -24.07 46.95
CA GLY A 290 -8.97 -22.63 47.16
C GLY A 290 -9.32 -21.85 45.87
N LYS A 291 -9.55 -20.54 46.03
CA LYS A 291 -9.79 -19.64 44.87
C LYS A 291 -8.65 -19.67 43.85
N GLY A 292 -7.40 -19.77 44.32
CA GLY A 292 -6.21 -19.84 43.46
C GLY A 292 -6.16 -21.12 42.63
N THR A 293 -6.55 -22.26 43.20
CA THR A 293 -6.59 -23.53 42.47
C THR A 293 -7.63 -23.53 41.35
N ILE A 294 -8.83 -22.95 41.60
CA ILE A 294 -9.83 -22.80 40.56
C ILE A 294 -9.39 -21.84 39.49
N PHE A 295 -8.79 -20.72 39.89
CA PHE A 295 -8.23 -19.73 38.95
C PHE A 295 -7.16 -20.34 38.04
N SER A 296 -6.16 -21.06 38.62
CA SER A 296 -5.08 -21.67 37.85
C SER A 296 -5.57 -22.74 36.87
N MET A 297 -6.59 -23.50 37.27
CA MET A 297 -7.22 -24.52 36.41
C MET A 297 -7.82 -23.90 35.13
N PHE A 298 -8.53 -22.77 35.27
CA PHE A 298 -9.10 -22.07 34.10
C PHE A 298 -8.05 -21.40 33.24
N ILE A 299 -7.00 -20.83 33.85
CA ILE A 299 -5.87 -20.28 33.08
C ILE A 299 -5.15 -21.37 32.30
N ALA A 300 -4.87 -22.52 32.93
CA ALA A 300 -4.25 -23.66 32.25
C ALA A 300 -5.08 -24.17 31.06
N GLU A 301 -6.42 -24.28 31.25
CA GLU A 301 -7.36 -24.67 30.18
C GLU A 301 -7.31 -23.64 29.02
N THR A 302 -7.39 -22.35 29.34
CA THR A 302 -7.32 -21.27 28.32
C THR A 302 -5.97 -21.29 27.59
N THR A 303 -4.88 -21.43 28.32
CA THR A 303 -3.53 -21.51 27.75
C THR A 303 -3.41 -22.68 26.78
N LEU A 304 -3.91 -23.85 27.16
CA LEU A 304 -3.91 -25.03 26.30
C LEU A 304 -4.70 -24.79 25.00
N ILE A 305 -5.90 -24.21 25.10
CA ILE A 305 -6.74 -23.90 23.93
C ILE A 305 -6.04 -22.89 23.03
N VAL A 306 -5.41 -21.87 23.59
CA VAL A 306 -4.67 -20.85 22.83
C VAL A 306 -3.45 -21.46 22.12
N LEU A 307 -2.69 -22.34 22.78
CA LEU A 307 -1.56 -23.05 22.18
C LEU A 307 -2.01 -24.00 21.05
N MET A 308 -3.11 -24.72 21.23
CA MET A 308 -3.70 -25.54 20.15
C MET A 308 -4.15 -24.66 18.98
N SER A 309 -4.77 -23.52 19.26
CA SER A 309 -5.17 -22.55 18.23
C SER A 309 -3.97 -21.98 17.49
N LEU A 310 -2.85 -21.73 18.18
CA LEU A 310 -1.60 -21.31 17.56
C LEU A 310 -1.05 -22.39 16.62
N ALA A 311 -1.04 -23.65 17.04
CA ALA A 311 -0.58 -24.76 16.19
C ALA A 311 -1.43 -24.87 14.90
N VAL A 312 -2.76 -24.76 15.03
CA VAL A 312 -3.67 -24.70 13.87
C VAL A 312 -3.39 -23.47 13.01
N THR A 313 -3.12 -22.30 13.60
CA THR A 313 -2.78 -21.07 12.88
C THR A 313 -1.51 -21.25 12.06
N VAL A 314 -0.45 -21.81 12.65
CA VAL A 314 0.82 -22.06 11.95
C VAL A 314 0.62 -23.07 10.80
N ALA A 315 -0.09 -24.16 11.05
CA ALA A 315 -0.40 -25.16 10.02
C ALA A 315 -1.21 -24.53 8.85
N THR A 316 -2.23 -23.75 9.17
CA THR A 316 -3.04 -23.04 8.16
C THR A 316 -2.21 -22.02 7.39
N ALA A 317 -1.38 -21.24 8.06
CA ALA A 317 -0.51 -20.27 7.40
C ALA A 317 0.52 -20.95 6.47
N ALA A 318 1.03 -22.12 6.86
CA ALA A 318 1.94 -22.91 6.01
C ALA A 318 1.24 -23.48 4.77
N LEU A 319 0.03 -24.03 4.94
CA LEU A 319 -0.77 -24.59 3.83
C LEU A 319 -1.20 -23.53 2.82
N PHE A 320 -1.55 -22.32 3.27
CA PHE A 320 -2.04 -21.24 2.44
C PHE A 320 -0.97 -20.18 2.17
N LYS A 321 0.32 -20.50 2.36
CA LYS A 321 1.44 -19.56 2.14
C LYS A 321 1.41 -18.86 0.78
N PRO A 322 1.21 -19.56 -0.37
CA PRO A 322 1.15 -18.90 -1.68
C PRO A 322 -0.01 -17.89 -1.78
N MET A 323 -1.18 -18.28 -1.29
CA MET A 323 -2.37 -17.42 -1.29
C MET A 323 -2.19 -16.21 -0.38
N ILE A 324 -1.53 -16.37 0.78
CA ILE A 324 -1.21 -15.24 1.68
C ILE A 324 -0.20 -14.31 1.00
N ALA A 325 0.82 -14.84 0.33
CA ALA A 325 1.81 -14.04 -0.40
C ALA A 325 1.13 -13.21 -1.50
N GLU A 326 0.27 -13.82 -2.31
CA GLU A 326 -0.50 -13.13 -3.35
C GLU A 326 -1.44 -12.06 -2.79
N LEU A 327 -2.19 -12.39 -1.70
CA LEU A 327 -3.13 -11.46 -1.09
C LEU A 327 -2.48 -10.22 -0.48
N TYR A 328 -1.24 -10.31 -0.03
CA TYR A 328 -0.58 -9.27 0.75
C TYR A 328 0.70 -8.74 0.08
N ASN A 329 0.83 -8.93 -1.24
CA ASN A 329 2.01 -8.51 -2.02
C ASN A 329 3.33 -8.91 -1.33
N ASP A 330 3.36 -10.15 -0.82
CA ASP A 330 4.49 -10.74 -0.08
C ASP A 330 5.01 -9.95 1.15
N SER A 331 4.30 -8.89 1.58
CA SER A 331 4.70 -8.12 2.78
C SER A 331 4.80 -9.01 4.02
N PHE A 332 3.88 -9.99 4.14
CA PHE A 332 3.92 -10.98 5.21
C PHE A 332 5.18 -11.84 5.14
N GLY A 333 5.58 -12.30 3.94
CA GLY A 333 6.80 -13.07 3.73
C GLY A 333 8.05 -12.29 4.08
N LYS A 334 8.11 -11.03 3.65
CA LYS A 334 9.24 -10.11 3.82
C LYS A 334 9.45 -9.60 5.25
N THR A 335 8.42 -9.67 6.13
CA THR A 335 8.59 -9.28 7.53
C THR A 335 9.59 -10.20 8.25
N PRO A 336 10.51 -9.66 9.07
CA PRO A 336 11.46 -10.46 9.86
C PRO A 336 10.77 -11.50 10.75
N LEU A 337 11.38 -12.68 10.88
CA LEU A 337 10.80 -13.77 11.69
C LEU A 337 10.64 -13.36 13.17
N LEU A 338 11.56 -12.57 13.70
CA LEU A 338 11.51 -12.10 15.08
C LEU A 338 10.25 -11.27 15.35
N ASP A 339 9.90 -10.36 14.43
CA ASP A 339 8.70 -9.53 14.54
C ASP A 339 7.43 -10.37 14.53
N LYS A 340 7.36 -11.38 13.64
CA LYS A 340 6.25 -12.34 13.60
C LYS A 340 6.09 -13.08 14.93
N ILE A 341 7.20 -13.50 15.54
CA ILE A 341 7.20 -14.18 16.84
C ILE A 341 6.72 -13.24 17.94
N ILE A 342 7.25 -12.01 18.00
CA ILE A 342 6.84 -11.01 18.99
C ILE A 342 5.34 -10.71 18.88
N ILE A 343 4.84 -10.47 17.67
CA ILE A 343 3.42 -10.21 17.42
C ILE A 343 2.56 -11.40 17.88
N ALA A 344 2.96 -12.62 17.53
CA ALA A 344 2.25 -13.82 17.97
C ALA A 344 2.22 -13.94 19.50
N LEU A 345 3.34 -13.69 20.17
CA LEU A 345 3.42 -13.72 21.64
C LEU A 345 2.54 -12.65 22.30
N VAL A 346 2.53 -11.43 21.74
CA VAL A 346 1.65 -10.34 22.23
C VAL A 346 0.17 -10.72 22.07
N VAL A 347 -0.23 -11.22 20.91
CA VAL A 347 -1.62 -11.67 20.66
C VAL A 347 -2.01 -12.81 21.60
N ILE A 348 -1.12 -13.79 21.83
CA ILE A 348 -1.31 -14.88 22.78
C ILE A 348 -1.49 -14.34 24.20
N ALA A 349 -0.60 -13.47 24.66
CA ALA A 349 -0.65 -12.88 26.00
C ALA A 349 -1.97 -12.12 26.21
N VAL A 350 -2.36 -11.25 25.27
CA VAL A 350 -3.63 -10.51 25.32
C VAL A 350 -4.82 -11.47 25.37
N THR A 351 -4.82 -12.52 24.56
CA THR A 351 -5.90 -13.50 24.52
C THR A 351 -6.02 -14.27 25.84
N ILE A 352 -4.91 -14.68 26.46
CA ILE A 352 -4.89 -15.34 27.76
C ILE A 352 -5.33 -14.39 28.87
N ILE A 353 -4.88 -13.14 28.86
CA ILE A 353 -5.23 -12.16 29.89
C ILE A 353 -6.73 -11.83 29.81
N VAL A 354 -7.21 -11.41 28.67
CA VAL A 354 -8.62 -10.97 28.52
C VAL A 354 -9.58 -12.17 28.49
N GLY A 355 -9.29 -13.19 27.70
CA GLY A 355 -10.15 -14.37 27.54
C GLY A 355 -10.07 -15.37 28.69
N GLY A 356 -8.94 -15.43 29.38
CA GLY A 356 -8.71 -16.39 30.47
C GLY A 356 -8.87 -15.79 31.87
N VAL A 357 -8.14 -14.71 32.17
CA VAL A 357 -8.09 -14.12 33.52
C VAL A 357 -9.47 -13.61 33.99
N ILE A 358 -10.20 -12.91 33.12
CA ILE A 358 -11.49 -12.33 33.45
C ILE A 358 -12.52 -13.45 33.81
N PRO A 359 -12.76 -14.49 32.98
CA PRO A 359 -13.63 -15.59 33.31
C PRO A 359 -13.14 -16.37 34.54
N ALA A 360 -11.85 -16.67 34.65
CA ALA A 360 -11.26 -17.38 35.77
C ALA A 360 -11.51 -16.64 37.10
N HIS A 361 -11.40 -15.32 37.13
CA HIS A 361 -11.70 -14.50 38.31
C HIS A 361 -13.17 -14.57 38.71
N ILE A 362 -14.08 -14.53 37.73
CA ILE A 362 -15.53 -14.69 37.95
C ILE A 362 -15.80 -16.06 38.56
N PHE A 363 -15.26 -17.14 37.99
CA PHE A 363 -15.46 -18.52 38.44
C PHE A 363 -14.88 -18.77 39.83
N ALA A 364 -13.70 -18.23 40.13
CA ALA A 364 -13.08 -18.39 41.44
C ALA A 364 -13.90 -17.74 42.58
N LYS A 365 -14.71 -16.72 42.30
CA LYS A 365 -15.55 -16.02 43.28
C LYS A 365 -16.91 -16.72 43.59
N ILE A 366 -17.33 -17.74 42.83
CA ILE A 366 -18.63 -18.39 43.02
C ILE A 366 -18.69 -19.06 44.38
N PRO A 367 -19.67 -18.71 45.26
CA PRO A 367 -19.83 -19.35 46.57
C PRO A 367 -20.35 -20.80 46.45
N VAL A 368 -19.83 -21.72 47.26
CA VAL A 368 -20.23 -23.14 47.28
C VAL A 368 -21.73 -23.30 47.54
N ALA A 369 -22.30 -22.52 48.45
CA ALA A 369 -23.73 -22.55 48.78
C ALA A 369 -24.65 -22.29 47.56
N ASN A 370 -24.19 -21.47 46.60
CA ASN A 370 -24.97 -21.15 45.40
C ASN A 370 -24.86 -22.23 44.31
N VAL A 371 -23.88 -23.12 44.40
CA VAL A 371 -23.66 -24.18 43.41
C VAL A 371 -24.70 -25.30 43.58
N PHE A 372 -25.08 -25.63 44.81
CA PHE A 372 -26.04 -26.67 45.14
C PHE A 372 -27.51 -26.19 45.18
N ARG A 373 -27.72 -24.85 45.33
CA ARG A 373 -29.01 -24.21 45.03
C ARG A 373 -28.98 -23.78 43.57
N ARG A 374 -29.65 -24.46 42.65
CA ARG A 374 -29.73 -24.13 41.21
C ARG A 374 -29.15 -22.73 40.89
N PHE A 375 -27.87 -22.68 40.46
CA PHE A 375 -27.22 -21.43 40.13
C PHE A 375 -27.96 -20.80 38.94
N ARG A 376 -28.87 -19.87 39.26
CA ARG A 376 -29.61 -19.10 38.24
C ARG A 376 -28.91 -17.75 38.11
N GLU A 377 -28.23 -17.56 37.03
CA GLU A 377 -27.60 -16.27 36.72
C GLU A 377 -28.69 -15.20 36.60
N ARG A 378 -28.70 -14.25 37.56
CA ARG A 378 -29.80 -13.27 37.72
C ARG A 378 -29.65 -12.10 36.69
N ASN A 379 -28.48 -11.84 36.15
CA ASN A 379 -28.21 -10.74 35.23
C ASN A 379 -27.58 -11.25 33.92
N SER A 380 -28.31 -11.16 32.81
CA SER A 380 -27.80 -11.41 31.44
C SER A 380 -27.32 -10.14 30.72
N LEU A 381 -27.25 -9.01 31.45
CA LEU A 381 -26.92 -7.70 30.83
C LEU A 381 -25.57 -7.74 30.14
N TRP A 382 -24.53 -8.28 30.78
CA TRP A 382 -23.20 -8.38 30.21
C TRP A 382 -23.15 -9.26 28.93
N LYS A 383 -23.95 -10.35 28.85
CA LYS A 383 -24.05 -11.16 27.63
C LYS A 383 -24.67 -10.40 26.48
N ARG A 384 -25.64 -9.52 26.77
CA ARG A 384 -26.26 -8.64 25.78
C ARG A 384 -25.27 -7.55 25.31
N ILE A 385 -24.46 -7.02 26.23
CA ILE A 385 -23.39 -6.06 25.89
C ILE A 385 -22.36 -6.72 24.99
N LEU A 386 -21.92 -7.94 25.30
CA LEU A 386 -20.97 -8.68 24.45
C LEU A 386 -21.54 -8.91 23.05
N LEU A 387 -22.79 -9.36 22.96
CA LEU A 387 -23.48 -9.58 21.69
C LEU A 387 -23.68 -8.28 20.91
N PHE A 388 -23.96 -7.17 21.61
CA PHE A 388 -24.05 -5.83 21.01
C PHE A 388 -22.72 -5.43 20.36
N ILE A 389 -21.60 -5.60 21.06
CA ILE A 389 -20.26 -5.28 20.55
C ILE A 389 -19.92 -6.19 19.36
N GLU A 390 -20.27 -7.48 19.44
CA GLU A 390 -20.07 -8.44 18.36
C GLU A 390 -20.83 -8.03 17.09
N PHE A 391 -22.09 -7.67 17.18
CA PHE A 391 -22.89 -7.21 16.05
C PHE A 391 -22.42 -5.89 15.50
N ALA A 392 -21.97 -4.95 16.35
CA ALA A 392 -21.40 -3.69 15.92
C ALA A 392 -20.10 -3.91 15.12
N GLY A 393 -19.23 -4.81 15.58
CA GLY A 393 -18.00 -5.15 14.87
C GLY A 393 -18.26 -5.86 13.53
N VAL A 394 -19.25 -6.77 13.47
CA VAL A 394 -19.67 -7.39 12.20
C VAL A 394 -20.17 -6.33 11.23
N ALA A 395 -21.04 -5.42 11.71
CA ALA A 395 -21.59 -4.34 10.88
C ALA A 395 -20.50 -3.39 10.36
N PHE A 396 -19.51 -3.07 11.19
CA PHE A 396 -18.36 -2.27 10.82
C PHE A 396 -17.59 -2.90 9.65
N VAL A 397 -17.17 -4.17 9.79
CA VAL A 397 -16.37 -4.85 8.77
C VAL A 397 -17.16 -5.08 7.48
N MET A 398 -18.45 -5.41 7.60
CA MET A 398 -19.32 -5.59 6.42
C MET A 398 -19.55 -4.27 5.68
N ALA A 399 -19.73 -3.15 6.39
CA ALA A 399 -19.84 -1.83 5.78
C ALA A 399 -18.56 -1.47 5.01
N TRP A 400 -17.40 -1.71 5.62
CA TRP A 400 -16.11 -1.53 4.95
C TRP A 400 -15.99 -2.36 3.68
N LEU A 401 -16.30 -3.66 3.75
CA LEU A 401 -16.25 -4.54 2.58
C LEU A 401 -17.13 -4.02 1.44
N VAL A 402 -18.35 -3.58 1.76
CA VAL A 402 -19.28 -3.04 0.75
C VAL A 402 -18.72 -1.78 0.11
N ILE A 403 -18.18 -0.83 0.91
CA ILE A 403 -17.62 0.43 0.40
C ILE A 403 -16.38 0.18 -0.45
N ILE A 404 -15.41 -0.62 0.03
CA ILE A 404 -14.20 -0.94 -0.73
C ILE A 404 -14.56 -1.64 -2.06
N THR A 405 -15.53 -2.56 -2.03
CA THR A 405 -15.97 -3.26 -3.24
C THR A 405 -16.64 -2.30 -4.21
N ALA A 406 -17.52 -1.41 -3.73
CA ALA A 406 -18.17 -0.42 -4.55
C ALA A 406 -17.17 0.56 -5.18
N GLN A 407 -16.22 1.06 -4.39
CA GLN A 407 -15.15 1.94 -4.88
C GLN A 407 -14.28 1.25 -5.92
N TYR A 408 -13.83 0.01 -5.65
CA TYR A 408 -13.03 -0.76 -6.60
C TYR A 408 -13.77 -0.97 -7.94
N ILE A 409 -15.04 -1.37 -7.91
CA ILE A 409 -15.85 -1.56 -9.11
C ILE A 409 -16.04 -0.23 -9.85
N TYR A 410 -16.25 0.86 -9.11
CA TYR A 410 -16.43 2.19 -9.68
C TYR A 410 -15.19 2.66 -10.43
N ILE A 411 -14.00 2.65 -9.78
CA ILE A 411 -12.75 3.10 -10.41
C ILE A 411 -12.29 2.18 -11.55
N SER A 412 -12.58 0.87 -11.46
CA SER A 412 -12.22 -0.10 -12.51
C SER A 412 -13.03 0.05 -13.78
N ASN A 413 -14.26 0.58 -13.69
CA ASN A 413 -15.17 0.77 -14.83
C ASN A 413 -15.33 2.23 -15.24
N LYS A 414 -14.72 3.17 -14.50
CA LYS A 414 -14.85 4.60 -14.82
C LYS A 414 -14.04 4.94 -16.06
N ASP A 415 -14.67 5.72 -16.95
CA ASP A 415 -13.97 6.31 -18.08
C ASP A 415 -12.83 7.22 -17.61
N ARG A 416 -11.63 6.94 -18.08
CA ARG A 416 -10.42 7.70 -17.77
C ARG A 416 -10.28 8.95 -18.65
N GLY A 417 -11.13 9.12 -19.66
CA GLY A 417 -11.01 10.18 -20.67
C GLY A 417 -10.03 9.83 -21.81
N TRP A 418 -9.54 8.58 -21.83
CA TRP A 418 -8.75 7.99 -22.90
C TRP A 418 -8.95 6.47 -22.94
N ASN A 419 -8.71 5.83 -24.09
CA ASN A 419 -9.04 4.43 -24.28
C ASN A 419 -7.87 3.49 -23.91
N ILE A 420 -8.11 2.51 -23.04
CA ILE A 420 -7.14 1.52 -22.56
C ILE A 420 -7.39 0.11 -23.14
N HIS A 421 -8.49 -0.13 -23.85
CA HIS A 421 -8.95 -1.50 -24.11
C HIS A 421 -8.39 -2.10 -25.41
N ASP A 422 -8.05 -1.27 -26.39
CA ASP A 422 -7.64 -1.67 -27.74
C ASP A 422 -6.16 -1.44 -28.03
N LYS A 423 -5.34 -1.19 -26.99
CA LYS A 423 -3.96 -0.77 -27.16
C LYS A 423 -2.95 -1.63 -26.44
N ALA A 424 -1.82 -1.86 -27.10
CA ALA A 424 -0.60 -2.36 -26.54
C ALA A 424 0.43 -1.24 -26.40
N LEU A 425 1.23 -1.32 -25.37
CA LEU A 425 2.40 -0.49 -25.14
C LEU A 425 3.64 -1.32 -25.41
N PHE A 426 4.48 -0.85 -26.29
CA PHE A 426 5.79 -1.41 -26.57
C PHE A 426 6.88 -0.44 -26.16
N MET A 427 7.95 -0.95 -25.56
CA MET A 427 9.16 -0.20 -25.26
C MET A 427 10.37 -1.12 -25.33
N PHE A 428 11.50 -0.58 -25.77
CA PHE A 428 12.77 -1.28 -25.61
C PHE A 428 13.31 -1.05 -24.20
N SER A 429 13.91 -2.09 -23.62
CA SER A 429 14.68 -1.98 -22.37
C SER A 429 15.82 -0.97 -22.49
N ARG A 430 16.31 -0.78 -23.70
CA ARG A 430 17.31 0.22 -24.09
C ARG A 430 16.84 1.00 -25.30
N TYR A 431 16.81 2.33 -25.17
CA TYR A 431 16.53 3.19 -26.32
C TYR A 431 17.69 3.20 -27.32
N GLU A 432 17.44 2.71 -28.53
CA GLU A 432 18.34 2.75 -29.69
C GLU A 432 17.55 3.22 -30.91
N PRO A 433 17.86 4.44 -31.47
CA PRO A 433 17.06 4.99 -32.55
C PRO A 433 16.86 4.05 -33.74
N GLY A 434 17.91 3.35 -34.16
CA GLY A 434 17.82 2.39 -35.27
C GLY A 434 16.92 1.15 -35.00
N LYS A 435 16.80 0.68 -33.75
CA LYS A 435 15.87 -0.38 -33.38
C LYS A 435 14.43 0.15 -33.35
N MET A 436 14.24 1.43 -32.96
CA MET A 436 12.92 2.05 -32.97
C MET A 436 12.35 2.13 -34.39
N ASP A 437 13.15 2.56 -35.36
CA ASP A 437 12.73 2.55 -36.76
C ASP A 437 12.39 1.16 -37.26
N GLY A 438 13.12 0.14 -36.79
CA GLY A 438 12.84 -1.27 -37.10
C GLY A 438 11.46 -1.72 -36.64
N ILE A 439 11.09 -1.47 -35.36
CA ILE A 439 9.78 -1.87 -34.85
C ILE A 439 8.65 -1.04 -35.45
N ILE A 440 8.86 0.25 -35.72
CA ILE A 440 7.89 1.11 -36.40
C ILE A 440 7.56 0.57 -37.80
N ASN A 441 8.58 0.21 -38.57
CA ASN A 441 8.40 -0.34 -39.90
C ASN A 441 7.76 -1.75 -39.86
N LEU A 442 8.12 -2.56 -38.87
CA LEU A 442 7.51 -3.88 -38.65
C LEU A 442 6.02 -3.76 -38.37
N THR A 443 5.63 -2.90 -37.43
CA THR A 443 4.24 -2.72 -37.01
C THR A 443 3.36 -2.09 -38.09
N ARG A 444 3.89 -1.16 -38.89
CA ARG A 444 3.18 -0.47 -39.97
C ARG A 444 2.62 -1.43 -41.03
N ASN A 445 3.24 -2.55 -41.26
CA ASN A 445 2.85 -3.52 -42.29
C ASN A 445 1.91 -4.64 -41.78
N MET A 446 1.55 -4.66 -40.50
CA MET A 446 0.70 -5.68 -39.92
C MET A 446 -0.79 -5.36 -40.11
N PRO A 447 -1.58 -6.23 -40.78
CA PRO A 447 -2.97 -5.93 -41.17
C PRO A 447 -3.95 -5.83 -39.98
N TYR A 448 -3.56 -6.35 -38.81
CA TYR A 448 -4.34 -6.30 -37.58
C TYR A 448 -3.98 -5.11 -36.69
N ILE A 449 -2.99 -4.32 -37.06
CA ILE A 449 -2.72 -3.00 -36.44
C ILE A 449 -3.58 -1.97 -37.15
N GLU A 450 -4.22 -1.11 -36.37
CA GLU A 450 -4.99 0.00 -36.90
C GLU A 450 -4.10 1.22 -37.09
N GLU A 451 -3.37 1.58 -36.04
CA GLU A 451 -2.49 2.74 -36.03
C GLU A 451 -1.45 2.63 -34.90
N THR A 452 -0.31 3.35 -35.04
CA THR A 452 0.73 3.46 -34.01
C THR A 452 1.02 4.93 -33.73
N ALA A 453 1.29 5.26 -32.46
CA ALA A 453 1.68 6.60 -32.02
C ALA A 453 2.87 6.51 -31.06
N TYR A 454 3.57 7.62 -30.90
CA TYR A 454 4.80 7.67 -30.12
C TYR A 454 4.70 8.74 -29.04
N SER A 455 5.37 8.50 -27.91
CA SER A 455 5.47 9.47 -26.83
C SER A 455 6.72 9.25 -25.97
N ALA A 456 7.17 10.34 -25.31
CA ALA A 456 8.26 10.28 -24.35
C ALA A 456 7.86 9.60 -23.05
N PHE A 457 6.60 9.75 -22.68
CA PHE A 457 5.99 9.17 -21.48
C PHE A 457 4.68 8.49 -21.83
N THR A 458 4.01 7.91 -20.84
CA THR A 458 2.73 7.25 -21.03
C THR A 458 1.77 7.59 -19.90
N PRO A 459 0.47 7.82 -20.19
CA PRO A 459 -0.53 8.13 -19.19
C PRO A 459 -0.63 7.10 -18.06
N VAL A 460 -0.26 5.84 -18.31
CA VAL A 460 -0.38 4.78 -17.29
C VAL A 460 0.72 4.84 -16.24
N TRP A 461 1.93 5.27 -16.58
CA TRP A 461 3.02 5.40 -15.59
C TRP A 461 3.22 6.84 -15.12
N GLY A 462 2.53 7.77 -15.74
CA GLY A 462 2.63 9.19 -15.44
C GLY A 462 3.64 9.89 -16.32
N HIS A 463 3.75 11.18 -16.11
CA HIS A 463 4.62 12.09 -16.86
C HIS A 463 5.64 12.70 -15.92
N VAL A 464 6.82 12.95 -16.41
CA VAL A 464 7.79 13.83 -15.74
C VAL A 464 7.28 15.26 -15.87
N GLY A 465 7.64 16.13 -14.97
CA GLY A 465 7.20 17.51 -15.01
C GLY A 465 8.33 18.48 -14.92
N GLU A 466 8.06 19.63 -15.49
CA GLU A 466 8.96 20.78 -15.53
C GLU A 466 8.24 22.06 -15.09
N ASP A 467 9.00 23.10 -14.78
CA ASP A 467 8.46 24.40 -14.51
C ASP A 467 8.07 25.08 -15.83
N ILE A 468 6.89 25.68 -15.83
CA ILE A 468 6.38 26.46 -16.96
C ILE A 468 6.75 27.93 -16.74
N TYR A 469 7.38 28.52 -17.71
CA TYR A 469 7.80 29.91 -17.68
C TYR A 469 6.98 30.75 -18.68
N ASN A 470 6.70 31.99 -18.31
CA ASN A 470 6.05 32.94 -19.19
C ASN A 470 7.07 33.57 -20.19
N ASP A 471 6.59 34.46 -21.08
CA ASP A 471 7.44 35.18 -22.05
C ASP A 471 8.53 36.07 -21.42
N GLU A 472 8.33 36.47 -20.15
CA GLU A 472 9.27 37.27 -19.37
C GLU A 472 10.36 36.42 -18.71
N GLY A 473 10.22 35.10 -18.74
CA GLY A 473 11.14 34.15 -18.12
C GLY A 473 10.85 33.89 -16.64
N ASN A 474 9.69 34.30 -16.12
CA ASN A 474 9.28 34.02 -14.74
C ASN A 474 8.57 32.66 -14.65
N ALA A 475 8.92 31.86 -13.65
CA ALA A 475 8.27 30.61 -13.36
C ALA A 475 6.80 30.85 -12.92
N MET A 476 5.87 30.17 -13.58
CA MET A 476 4.43 30.31 -13.32
C MET A 476 3.92 29.19 -12.39
N PHE A 477 4.10 27.95 -12.80
CA PHE A 477 3.71 26.76 -12.08
C PHE A 477 4.40 25.52 -12.65
N TYR A 478 4.35 24.42 -11.90
CA TYR A 478 4.84 23.12 -12.35
C TYR A 478 3.77 22.38 -13.16
N SER A 479 4.16 21.81 -14.28
CA SER A 479 3.31 20.97 -15.11
C SER A 479 4.03 19.71 -15.54
N PRO A 480 3.44 18.53 -15.38
CA PRO A 480 3.77 17.38 -16.18
C PRO A 480 3.76 17.73 -17.68
N TYR A 481 4.65 17.10 -18.43
CA TYR A 481 4.70 17.27 -19.89
C TYR A 481 4.83 15.92 -20.59
N ASP A 482 4.53 15.89 -21.89
CA ASP A 482 4.81 14.78 -22.79
C ASP A 482 5.25 15.28 -24.14
N GLU A 483 6.11 14.54 -24.79
CA GLU A 483 6.55 14.74 -26.15
C GLU A 483 5.86 13.69 -27.01
N ILE A 484 5.09 14.12 -28.01
CA ILE A 484 4.14 13.25 -28.70
C ILE A 484 4.25 13.33 -30.23
N SER A 485 3.89 12.24 -30.90
CA SER A 485 3.65 12.21 -32.35
C SER A 485 2.36 12.96 -32.74
N GLU A 486 2.25 13.36 -34.00
CA GLU A 486 1.08 14.10 -34.54
C GLU A 486 -0.27 13.42 -34.27
N ASN A 487 -0.32 12.09 -34.35
CA ASN A 487 -1.53 11.29 -34.22
C ASN A 487 -1.78 10.72 -32.82
N TYR A 488 -0.93 11.05 -31.84
CA TYR A 488 -0.99 10.48 -30.50
C TYR A 488 -2.34 10.68 -29.80
N ILE A 489 -2.89 11.89 -29.91
CA ILE A 489 -4.17 12.25 -29.27
C ILE A 489 -5.31 11.36 -29.81
N ASP A 490 -5.34 11.15 -31.14
CA ASP A 490 -6.35 10.34 -31.82
C ASP A 490 -6.17 8.86 -31.49
N VAL A 491 -4.95 8.34 -31.55
CA VAL A 491 -4.61 6.95 -31.21
C VAL A 491 -4.97 6.66 -29.75
N MET A 492 -4.68 7.57 -28.84
CA MET A 492 -5.01 7.40 -27.42
C MET A 492 -6.51 7.58 -27.13
N GLY A 493 -7.28 8.10 -28.09
CA GLY A 493 -8.71 8.37 -27.94
C GLY A 493 -9.00 9.50 -26.95
N MET A 494 -8.09 10.47 -26.86
CA MET A 494 -8.28 11.67 -26.06
C MET A 494 -9.20 12.64 -26.77
N THR A 495 -10.06 13.34 -26.02
CA THR A 495 -11.04 14.26 -26.60
C THR A 495 -10.42 15.64 -26.77
N LEU A 496 -10.28 16.10 -28.00
CA LEU A 496 -9.92 17.48 -28.32
C LEU A 496 -11.18 18.36 -28.18
N LEU A 497 -11.11 19.39 -27.34
CA LEU A 497 -12.23 20.31 -27.09
C LEU A 497 -12.22 21.51 -28.02
N GLN A 498 -11.00 22.06 -28.27
CA GLN A 498 -10.81 23.22 -29.14
C GLN A 498 -9.47 23.11 -29.88
N GLY A 499 -9.38 23.76 -31.04
CA GLY A 499 -8.16 23.82 -31.82
C GLY A 499 -7.84 22.52 -32.57
N ARG A 500 -6.58 22.14 -32.59
CA ARG A 500 -6.07 20.95 -33.28
C ARG A 500 -4.92 20.28 -32.51
N ALA A 501 -4.58 19.04 -32.86
CA ALA A 501 -3.37 18.37 -32.40
C ALA A 501 -2.11 19.12 -32.89
N PRO A 502 -0.98 19.06 -32.17
CA PRO A 502 0.27 19.67 -32.59
C PRO A 502 0.87 18.87 -33.75
N LYS A 503 1.44 19.60 -34.76
CA LYS A 503 2.00 18.98 -35.97
C LYS A 503 3.43 19.42 -36.25
N ASN A 504 3.84 20.52 -35.65
CA ASN A 504 5.15 21.12 -35.89
C ASN A 504 5.87 21.30 -34.52
N VAL A 505 7.17 21.25 -34.57
CA VAL A 505 8.03 21.61 -33.42
C VAL A 505 7.66 23.01 -32.94
N GLY A 506 7.52 23.19 -31.63
CA GLY A 506 7.05 24.43 -31.03
C GLY A 506 5.53 24.59 -30.94
N GLU A 507 4.76 23.55 -31.27
CA GLU A 507 3.30 23.50 -31.05
C GLU A 507 2.96 22.53 -29.90
N ALA A 508 2.00 22.94 -29.04
CA ALA A 508 1.56 22.16 -27.92
C ALA A 508 0.03 22.16 -27.77
N VAL A 509 -0.47 21.14 -27.11
CA VAL A 509 -1.83 21.09 -26.56
C VAL A 509 -1.76 21.02 -25.04
N VAL A 510 -2.79 21.54 -24.38
CA VAL A 510 -2.90 21.56 -22.92
C VAL A 510 -4.25 21.01 -22.49
N ASN A 511 -4.32 20.49 -21.26
CA ASN A 511 -5.58 20.06 -20.70
C ASN A 511 -6.34 21.21 -20.01
N GLN A 512 -7.62 20.99 -19.65
CA GLN A 512 -8.46 22.01 -19.01
C GLN A 512 -7.89 22.47 -17.65
N THR A 513 -7.27 21.59 -16.89
CA THR A 513 -6.64 21.90 -15.60
C THR A 513 -5.44 22.85 -15.79
N PHE A 514 -4.69 22.71 -16.87
CA PHE A 514 -3.61 23.66 -17.22
C PHE A 514 -4.13 25.07 -17.43
N ILE A 515 -5.25 25.21 -18.15
CA ILE A 515 -5.89 26.50 -18.40
C ILE A 515 -6.37 27.18 -17.11
N LYS A 516 -6.97 26.38 -16.22
CA LYS A 516 -7.37 26.87 -14.89
C LYS A 516 -6.19 27.39 -14.09
N LYS A 517 -5.05 26.71 -14.13
CA LYS A 517 -3.80 27.14 -13.47
C LYS A 517 -3.26 28.45 -14.06
N MET A 518 -3.42 28.68 -15.34
CA MET A 518 -3.07 29.94 -16.00
C MET A 518 -4.03 31.09 -15.66
N ASN A 519 -5.11 30.86 -14.92
CA ASN A 519 -6.19 31.84 -14.68
C ASN A 519 -6.81 32.41 -15.97
N LEU A 520 -6.82 31.61 -17.04
CA LEU A 520 -7.42 31.95 -18.32
C LEU A 520 -8.75 31.23 -18.51
N ARG A 521 -9.62 31.78 -19.37
CA ARG A 521 -10.82 31.09 -19.84
C ARG A 521 -10.47 30.34 -21.13
N GLU A 522 -11.08 29.16 -21.30
CA GLU A 522 -10.87 28.32 -22.50
C GLU A 522 -11.13 29.10 -23.81
N GLU A 523 -12.16 29.95 -23.83
CA GLU A 523 -12.57 30.77 -24.97
C GLU A 523 -11.49 31.78 -25.44
N ASN A 524 -10.59 32.16 -24.56
CA ASN A 524 -9.60 33.24 -24.84
C ASN A 524 -8.18 32.72 -25.07
N LEU A 525 -7.92 31.42 -24.87
CA LEU A 525 -6.56 30.91 -24.87
C LEU A 525 -5.95 30.85 -26.26
N LEU A 526 -6.70 30.34 -27.25
CA LEU A 526 -6.23 30.22 -28.63
C LEU A 526 -6.12 31.59 -29.32
N ASP A 527 -6.94 32.56 -28.90
CA ASP A 527 -6.89 33.93 -29.42
C ASP A 527 -5.67 34.70 -28.87
N LYS A 528 -5.37 34.52 -27.57
CA LYS A 528 -4.21 35.15 -26.92
C LYS A 528 -2.87 34.52 -27.32
N ASN A 529 -2.94 33.24 -27.70
CA ASN A 529 -1.83 32.46 -28.22
C ASN A 529 -0.50 32.62 -27.42
N PRO A 530 -0.52 32.36 -26.09
CA PRO A 530 0.65 32.57 -25.26
C PRO A 530 1.76 31.60 -25.67
N ASN A 531 2.97 32.11 -25.83
CA ASN A 531 4.14 31.26 -25.89
C ASN A 531 4.58 30.93 -24.47
N LEU A 532 4.85 29.67 -24.21
CA LEU A 532 5.29 29.16 -22.91
C LEU A 532 6.63 28.46 -23.08
N THR A 533 7.51 28.57 -22.12
CA THR A 533 8.74 27.78 -22.10
C THR A 533 8.57 26.62 -21.09
N VAL A 534 8.90 25.43 -21.53
CA VAL A 534 8.87 24.23 -20.70
C VAL A 534 10.29 23.91 -20.23
N GLY A 535 10.51 23.93 -18.92
CA GLY A 535 11.83 23.74 -18.34
C GLY A 535 12.74 24.97 -18.46
N THR A 536 13.99 24.81 -18.12
CA THR A 536 14.98 25.89 -18.10
C THR A 536 15.61 26.19 -19.48
N ASP A 537 15.37 25.31 -20.45
CA ASP A 537 15.86 25.55 -21.81
C ASP A 537 14.97 26.56 -22.55
N ARG A 538 15.48 27.76 -22.73
CA ARG A 538 14.78 28.84 -23.44
C ARG A 538 14.45 28.53 -24.91
N HIS A 539 15.03 27.48 -25.48
CA HIS A 539 14.72 27.01 -26.84
C HIS A 539 13.47 26.13 -26.88
N ASN A 540 13.05 25.54 -25.72
CA ASN A 540 11.84 24.76 -25.63
C ASN A 540 10.57 25.63 -25.46
N ARG A 541 10.38 26.50 -26.48
CA ARG A 541 9.26 27.44 -26.53
C ARG A 541 8.09 26.85 -27.27
N GLN A 542 6.94 26.76 -26.62
CA GLN A 542 5.74 26.07 -27.10
C GLN A 542 4.59 27.05 -27.28
N ARG A 543 3.91 26.97 -28.43
CA ARG A 543 2.68 27.69 -28.75
C ARG A 543 1.50 26.76 -28.57
N ILE A 544 0.50 27.15 -27.78
CA ILE A 544 -0.70 26.35 -27.58
C ILE A 544 -1.58 26.41 -28.83
N VAL A 545 -1.85 25.25 -29.46
CA VAL A 545 -2.68 25.10 -30.66
C VAL A 545 -3.97 24.33 -30.44
N GLY A 546 -4.15 23.72 -29.27
CA GLY A 546 -5.35 22.99 -28.93
C GLY A 546 -5.53 22.75 -27.45
N ILE A 547 -6.75 22.38 -27.10
CA ILE A 547 -7.17 22.09 -25.72
C ILE A 547 -7.79 20.70 -25.73
N ILE A 548 -7.23 19.81 -24.88
CA ILE A 548 -7.80 18.48 -24.64
C ILE A 548 -8.61 18.47 -23.35
N LYS A 549 -9.62 17.60 -23.31
CA LYS A 549 -10.39 17.32 -22.10
C LYS A 549 -9.46 16.74 -21.03
N ASP A 550 -9.69 17.12 -19.78
CA ASP A 550 -9.03 16.48 -18.64
C ASP A 550 -9.19 14.97 -18.67
N TYR A 551 -8.11 14.25 -18.43
CA TYR A 551 -8.11 12.80 -18.33
C TYR A 551 -7.41 12.30 -17.07
N GLN A 552 -7.75 11.10 -16.64
CA GLN A 552 -7.28 10.51 -15.41
C GLN A 552 -6.13 9.53 -15.67
N GLN A 553 -4.98 9.80 -15.11
CA GLN A 553 -3.83 8.88 -15.11
C GLN A 553 -4.03 7.77 -14.07
N SER A 554 -4.27 8.18 -12.82
CA SER A 554 -4.58 7.30 -11.70
C SER A 554 -5.74 7.91 -10.89
N PHE A 555 -6.62 7.08 -10.37
CA PHE A 555 -7.72 7.54 -9.51
C PHE A 555 -7.29 7.85 -8.06
N ASN A 556 -6.02 7.61 -7.74
CA ASN A 556 -5.43 7.95 -6.44
C ASN A 556 -4.78 9.35 -6.43
N GLU A 557 -4.82 10.07 -7.55
CA GLU A 557 -4.24 11.40 -7.68
C GLU A 557 -5.25 12.35 -8.34
N GLU A 558 -5.17 13.62 -7.97
CA GLU A 558 -5.91 14.66 -8.68
C GLU A 558 -5.39 14.83 -10.11
N ILE A 559 -6.25 15.33 -11.00
CA ILE A 559 -5.85 15.67 -12.36
C ILE A 559 -4.88 16.85 -12.30
N LYS A 560 -3.68 16.63 -12.80
CA LYS A 560 -2.63 17.66 -12.86
C LYS A 560 -2.76 18.49 -14.14
N PRO A 561 -2.27 19.75 -14.14
CA PRO A 561 -2.05 20.48 -15.38
C PRO A 561 -1.12 19.65 -16.26
N LEU A 562 -1.32 19.68 -17.58
CA LEU A 562 -0.53 18.88 -18.51
C LEU A 562 -0.35 19.65 -19.82
N ILE A 563 0.88 19.65 -20.33
CA ILE A 563 1.23 20.15 -21.65
C ILE A 563 1.83 19.00 -22.47
N MET A 564 1.35 18.84 -23.70
CA MET A 564 1.89 17.87 -24.66
C MET A 564 2.33 18.61 -25.91
N TYR A 565 3.58 18.44 -26.34
CA TYR A 565 4.11 19.10 -27.52
C TYR A 565 4.69 18.11 -28.52
N TYR A 566 4.70 18.52 -29.78
CA TYR A 566 5.19 17.68 -30.87
C TYR A 566 6.73 17.62 -30.86
N ASP A 567 7.25 16.39 -30.80
CA ASP A 567 8.66 16.09 -31.06
C ASP A 567 8.77 14.83 -31.94
N PRO A 568 9.35 14.97 -33.16
CA PRO A 568 9.51 13.85 -34.08
C PRO A 568 10.68 12.92 -33.74
N GLU A 569 11.60 13.31 -32.85
CA GLU A 569 12.84 12.59 -32.61
C GLU A 569 12.78 11.69 -31.37
N ILE A 570 11.85 11.92 -30.45
CA ILE A 570 11.77 11.18 -29.18
C ILE A 570 10.72 10.09 -29.26
N VAL A 571 11.15 8.81 -29.15
CA VAL A 571 10.26 7.64 -29.26
C VAL A 571 10.65 6.53 -28.27
N PRO A 572 10.65 6.77 -26.95
CA PRO A 572 10.87 5.66 -25.99
C PRO A 572 9.68 4.71 -25.87
N TYR A 573 8.45 5.19 -26.09
CA TYR A 573 7.23 4.41 -25.98
C TYR A 573 6.42 4.41 -27.29
N ILE A 574 5.99 3.21 -27.71
CA ILE A 574 5.12 3.03 -28.87
C ILE A 574 3.76 2.52 -28.40
N SER A 575 2.74 3.31 -28.62
CA SER A 575 1.35 2.95 -28.42
C SER A 575 0.79 2.32 -29.69
N ILE A 576 0.40 1.06 -29.64
CA ILE A 576 -0.05 0.29 -30.80
C ILE A 576 -1.54 -0.01 -30.65
N LYS A 577 -2.38 0.59 -31.49
CA LYS A 577 -3.82 0.34 -31.57
C LYS A 577 -4.09 -0.89 -32.42
N LEU A 578 -4.77 -1.88 -31.82
CA LEU A 578 -5.08 -3.16 -32.44
C LEU A 578 -6.55 -3.24 -32.84
N LYS A 579 -6.81 -3.87 -33.97
CA LYS A 579 -8.19 -4.23 -34.38
C LYS A 579 -8.76 -5.34 -33.49
N GLU A 580 -10.08 -5.41 -33.39
CA GLU A 580 -10.73 -6.52 -32.70
C GLU A 580 -10.60 -7.85 -33.49
N PRO A 581 -10.51 -9.00 -32.83
CA PRO A 581 -10.49 -9.17 -31.36
C PRO A 581 -9.10 -8.92 -30.77
N PHE A 582 -9.02 -8.02 -29.76
CA PHE A 582 -7.77 -7.53 -29.18
C PHE A 582 -6.82 -8.65 -28.75
N ASN A 583 -7.28 -9.57 -27.88
CA ASN A 583 -6.40 -10.61 -27.30
C ASN A 583 -5.75 -11.51 -28.39
N ALA A 584 -6.51 -11.86 -29.44
CA ALA A 584 -5.98 -12.69 -30.51
C ALA A 584 -4.92 -11.93 -31.32
N ASN A 585 -5.12 -10.64 -31.56
CA ASN A 585 -4.20 -9.80 -32.31
C ASN A 585 -2.99 -9.40 -31.46
N PHE A 586 -3.16 -9.22 -30.16
CA PHE A 586 -2.06 -9.00 -29.21
C PHE A 586 -1.11 -10.20 -29.17
N ASN A 587 -1.63 -11.42 -29.08
CA ASN A 587 -0.80 -12.63 -29.10
C ASN A 587 -0.04 -12.83 -30.43
N LYS A 588 -0.64 -12.40 -31.57
CA LYS A 588 0.06 -12.40 -32.85
C LYS A 588 1.19 -11.37 -32.88
N LEU A 589 0.93 -10.17 -32.36
CA LEU A 589 1.92 -9.11 -32.25
C LEU A 589 3.11 -9.56 -31.38
N GLU A 590 2.82 -10.15 -30.22
CA GLU A 590 3.84 -10.69 -29.32
C GLU A 590 4.69 -11.76 -29.99
N ALA A 591 4.06 -12.72 -30.68
CA ALA A 591 4.76 -13.77 -31.41
C ALA A 591 5.65 -13.20 -32.54
N GLU A 592 5.18 -12.18 -33.26
CA GLU A 592 5.95 -11.56 -34.35
C GLU A 592 7.12 -10.73 -33.82
N ILE A 593 6.93 -9.97 -32.76
CA ILE A 593 8.01 -9.21 -32.10
C ILE A 593 9.06 -10.16 -31.55
N LYS A 594 8.67 -11.26 -30.91
CA LYS A 594 9.57 -12.29 -30.38
C LYS A 594 10.43 -12.95 -31.46
N ASN A 595 9.93 -13.05 -32.67
CA ASN A 595 10.70 -13.57 -33.81
C ASN A 595 11.83 -12.63 -34.28
N HIS A 596 11.69 -11.31 -33.98
CA HIS A 596 12.64 -10.32 -34.47
C HIS A 596 13.56 -9.79 -33.36
N TYR A 597 13.11 -9.82 -32.09
CA TYR A 597 13.83 -9.30 -30.94
C TYR A 597 13.85 -10.30 -29.79
N PRO A 598 14.97 -10.43 -29.05
CA PRO A 598 15.02 -11.21 -27.81
C PRO A 598 14.06 -10.65 -26.76
N GLU A 599 13.40 -11.52 -26.00
CA GLU A 599 12.47 -11.11 -24.92
C GLU A 599 13.13 -10.22 -23.84
N SER A 600 14.45 -10.32 -23.66
CA SER A 600 15.19 -9.47 -22.72
C SER A 600 15.38 -8.01 -23.19
N GLU A 601 15.10 -7.72 -24.45
CA GLU A 601 15.37 -6.41 -25.04
C GLU A 601 14.14 -5.49 -25.10
N TYR A 602 12.94 -6.02 -24.83
CA TYR A 602 11.71 -5.24 -24.89
C TYR A 602 10.67 -5.65 -23.85
N ASP A 603 9.75 -4.74 -23.57
CA ASP A 603 8.50 -5.02 -22.89
C ASP A 603 7.33 -4.74 -23.83
N LEU A 604 6.40 -5.71 -23.90
CA LEU A 604 5.13 -5.57 -24.59
C LEU A 604 3.99 -5.88 -23.63
N VAL A 605 3.17 -4.88 -23.32
CA VAL A 605 2.11 -5.00 -22.32
C VAL A 605 0.82 -4.35 -22.83
N SER A 606 -0.35 -4.83 -22.38
CA SER A 606 -1.59 -4.13 -22.69
C SER A 606 -1.79 -2.94 -21.75
N TYR A 607 -2.30 -1.82 -22.24
CA TYR A 607 -2.66 -0.67 -21.40
C TYR A 607 -3.65 -1.03 -20.30
N LYS A 608 -4.57 -1.95 -20.61
CA LYS A 608 -5.52 -2.47 -19.64
C LYS A 608 -4.84 -3.23 -18.50
N SER A 609 -3.84 -4.07 -18.79
CA SER A 609 -3.13 -4.81 -17.73
C SER A 609 -2.40 -3.88 -16.77
N ILE A 610 -1.78 -2.81 -17.28
CA ILE A 610 -1.11 -1.81 -16.45
C ILE A 610 -2.13 -1.04 -15.60
N ALA A 611 -3.27 -0.64 -16.21
CA ALA A 611 -4.34 0.04 -15.48
C ALA A 611 -4.95 -0.86 -14.38
N ASP A 612 -5.09 -2.16 -14.64
CA ASP A 612 -5.55 -3.14 -13.65
C ASP A 612 -4.51 -3.32 -12.53
N GLU A 613 -3.22 -3.25 -12.85
CA GLU A 613 -2.13 -3.29 -11.87
C GLU A 613 -2.12 -2.03 -10.98
N GLN A 614 -2.35 -0.83 -11.52
CA GLN A 614 -2.51 0.39 -10.73
C GLN A 614 -3.62 0.26 -9.68
N ASN A 615 -4.72 -0.43 -10.01
CA ASN A 615 -5.82 -0.71 -9.10
C ASN A 615 -5.56 -1.92 -8.18
N SER A 616 -4.43 -2.60 -8.31
CA SER A 616 -4.13 -3.84 -7.58
C SER A 616 -4.14 -3.66 -6.07
N ASN A 617 -3.63 -2.54 -5.57
CA ASN A 617 -3.65 -2.24 -4.13
C ASN A 617 -5.08 -2.19 -3.57
N THR A 618 -6.00 -1.52 -4.27
CA THR A 618 -7.41 -1.48 -3.88
C THR A 618 -8.05 -2.86 -3.94
N LYS A 619 -7.73 -3.65 -4.96
CA LYS A 619 -8.18 -5.05 -5.11
C LYS A 619 -7.63 -5.95 -3.99
N ILE A 620 -6.39 -5.77 -3.59
CA ILE A 620 -5.77 -6.49 -2.46
C ILE A 620 -6.51 -6.15 -1.17
N ILE A 621 -6.75 -4.88 -0.88
CA ILE A 621 -7.51 -4.43 0.29
C ILE A 621 -8.91 -5.04 0.28
N GLN A 622 -9.61 -5.03 -0.86
CA GLN A 622 -10.91 -5.67 -1.00
C GLN A 622 -10.89 -7.16 -0.65
N ARG A 623 -9.91 -7.93 -1.16
CA ARG A 623 -9.75 -9.36 -0.87
C ARG A 623 -9.46 -9.62 0.61
N ILE A 624 -8.65 -8.76 1.24
CA ILE A 624 -8.38 -8.80 2.68
C ILE A 624 -9.70 -8.65 3.44
N PHE A 625 -10.47 -7.61 3.17
CA PHE A 625 -11.73 -7.37 3.86
C PHE A 625 -12.77 -8.45 3.60
N LEU A 626 -12.80 -9.03 2.40
CA LEU A 626 -13.67 -10.18 2.11
C LEU A 626 -13.32 -11.38 2.99
N SER A 627 -12.04 -11.73 3.12
CA SER A 627 -11.59 -12.83 3.96
C SER A 627 -11.88 -12.56 5.45
N VAL A 628 -11.66 -11.34 5.91
CA VAL A 628 -11.96 -10.89 7.27
C VAL A 628 -13.46 -10.95 7.54
N ALA A 629 -14.29 -10.47 6.61
CA ALA A 629 -15.75 -10.46 6.74
C ALA A 629 -16.32 -11.89 6.89
N VAL A 630 -15.84 -12.83 6.07
CA VAL A 630 -16.24 -14.25 6.17
C VAL A 630 -15.87 -14.82 7.52
N ILE A 631 -14.66 -14.58 8.01
CA ILE A 631 -14.20 -15.11 9.30
C ILE A 631 -14.97 -14.49 10.45
N ILE A 632 -15.20 -13.18 10.45
CA ILE A 632 -16.01 -12.51 11.50
C ILE A 632 -17.44 -13.00 11.46
N ALA A 633 -18.04 -13.17 10.28
CA ALA A 633 -19.39 -13.72 10.16
C ALA A 633 -19.49 -15.14 10.77
N LEU A 634 -18.49 -16.00 10.53
CA LEU A 634 -18.42 -17.34 11.15
C LEU A 634 -18.27 -17.26 12.68
N ILE A 635 -17.41 -16.38 13.18
CA ILE A 635 -17.23 -16.16 14.62
C ILE A 635 -18.54 -15.69 15.25
N ALA A 636 -19.19 -14.68 14.66
CA ALA A 636 -20.46 -14.15 15.12
C ALA A 636 -21.59 -15.20 15.09
N PHE A 637 -21.62 -16.04 14.06
CA PHE A 637 -22.55 -17.15 13.99
C PHE A 637 -22.38 -18.12 15.18
N VAL A 638 -21.13 -18.45 15.52
CA VAL A 638 -20.85 -19.33 16.71
C VAL A 638 -21.27 -18.64 18.01
N GLY A 639 -20.97 -17.35 18.19
CA GLY A 639 -21.38 -16.55 19.35
C GLY A 639 -22.89 -16.47 19.48
N LEU A 640 -23.56 -16.15 18.37
CA LEU A 640 -25.03 -16.12 18.31
C LEU A 640 -25.65 -17.46 18.66
N THR A 641 -25.09 -18.58 18.17
CA THR A 641 -25.59 -19.93 18.52
C THR A 641 -25.47 -20.21 20.01
N GLY A 642 -24.34 -19.83 20.61
CA GLY A 642 -24.12 -19.98 22.05
C GLY A 642 -25.12 -19.15 22.86
N PHE A 643 -25.32 -17.90 22.50
CA PHE A 643 -26.27 -17.01 23.16
C PHE A 643 -27.72 -17.49 23.04
N LEU A 644 -28.14 -17.88 21.84
CA LEU A 644 -29.50 -18.38 21.61
C LEU A 644 -29.80 -19.65 22.38
N ARG A 645 -28.86 -20.60 22.45
CA ARG A 645 -29.02 -21.82 23.24
C ARG A 645 -29.21 -21.51 24.73
N ASP A 646 -28.41 -20.60 25.26
CA ASP A 646 -28.51 -20.18 26.66
C ASP A 646 -29.82 -19.43 26.91
N GLU A 647 -30.25 -18.52 26.07
CA GLU A 647 -31.49 -17.77 26.20
C GLU A 647 -32.74 -18.69 26.11
N MET A 648 -32.71 -19.66 25.19
CA MET A 648 -33.81 -20.66 25.08
C MET A 648 -33.85 -21.56 26.28
N GLN A 649 -32.73 -22.03 26.82
CA GLN A 649 -32.66 -22.82 28.01
C GLN A 649 -33.18 -22.04 29.24
N ARG A 650 -32.84 -20.77 29.32
CA ARG A 650 -33.31 -19.88 30.39
C ARG A 650 -34.81 -19.63 30.33
N ARG A 651 -35.40 -19.52 29.14
CA ARG A 651 -36.84 -19.31 28.93
C ARG A 651 -37.61 -20.59 28.68
N SER A 652 -37.01 -21.77 28.89
CA SER A 652 -37.63 -23.07 28.57
C SER A 652 -38.99 -23.30 29.27
N LYS A 653 -39.12 -22.88 30.54
CA LYS A 653 -40.40 -22.94 31.28
C LYS A 653 -41.44 -21.98 30.69
N GLU A 654 -41.07 -20.75 30.38
CA GLU A 654 -41.95 -19.75 29.74
C GLU A 654 -42.44 -20.25 28.35
N ILE A 655 -41.52 -20.80 27.57
CA ILE A 655 -41.81 -21.39 26.26
C ILE A 655 -42.76 -22.59 26.40
N ALA A 656 -42.51 -23.48 27.35
CA ALA A 656 -43.35 -24.66 27.62
C ALA A 656 -44.78 -24.24 28.05
N ILE A 657 -44.92 -23.31 28.99
CA ILE A 657 -46.22 -22.78 29.44
C ILE A 657 -46.98 -22.16 28.27
N ARG A 658 -46.36 -21.33 27.47
CA ARG A 658 -46.98 -20.67 26.30
C ARG A 658 -47.44 -21.71 25.24
N LYS A 659 -46.63 -22.78 25.02
CA LYS A 659 -46.98 -23.85 24.11
C LYS A 659 -48.21 -24.65 24.62
N ILE A 660 -48.24 -24.95 25.88
CA ILE A 660 -49.41 -25.64 26.52
C ILE A 660 -50.64 -24.74 26.42
N SER A 661 -50.46 -23.43 26.53
CA SER A 661 -51.52 -22.42 26.36
C SER A 661 -51.87 -22.13 24.87
N GLY A 662 -51.38 -22.95 23.91
CA GLY A 662 -51.77 -22.86 22.49
C GLY A 662 -50.91 -21.96 21.63
N ALA A 663 -49.77 -21.46 22.12
CA ALA A 663 -48.90 -20.64 21.30
C ALA A 663 -48.24 -21.44 20.16
N SER A 664 -48.33 -20.96 18.95
CA SER A 664 -47.67 -21.56 17.79
C SER A 664 -46.15 -21.43 17.87
N SER A 665 -45.43 -22.37 17.23
CA SER A 665 -43.96 -22.28 17.12
C SER A 665 -43.49 -20.98 16.47
N LEU A 666 -44.27 -20.42 15.56
CA LEU A 666 -43.98 -19.14 14.91
C LEU A 666 -44.03 -17.96 15.89
N LEU A 667 -44.95 -17.96 16.84
CA LEU A 667 -45.06 -16.92 17.87
C LEU A 667 -43.82 -16.93 18.78
N ILE A 668 -43.31 -18.14 19.12
CA ILE A 668 -42.09 -18.31 19.93
C ILE A 668 -40.87 -17.81 19.17
N VAL A 669 -40.73 -18.16 17.89
CA VAL A 669 -39.64 -17.64 17.02
C VAL A 669 -39.70 -16.13 16.97
N LYS A 670 -40.88 -15.53 16.70
CA LYS A 670 -41.05 -14.07 16.65
C LYS A 670 -40.66 -13.39 17.96
N MET A 671 -41.04 -13.97 19.11
CA MET A 671 -40.69 -13.42 20.44
C MET A 671 -39.17 -13.41 20.71
N ILE A 672 -38.48 -14.47 20.34
CA ILE A 672 -37.02 -14.56 20.56
C ILE A 672 -36.29 -13.66 19.59
N THR A 673 -36.67 -13.69 18.31
CA THR A 673 -36.07 -12.86 17.26
C THR A 673 -36.29 -11.37 17.53
N SER A 674 -37.47 -10.93 17.96
CA SER A 674 -37.73 -9.54 18.33
C SER A 674 -36.86 -9.07 19.49
N GLY A 675 -36.66 -9.92 20.51
CA GLY A 675 -35.74 -9.62 21.62
C GLY A 675 -34.30 -9.46 21.20
N MET A 676 -33.86 -10.14 20.13
CA MET A 676 -32.54 -9.95 19.53
C MET A 676 -32.44 -8.69 18.68
N LEU A 677 -33.46 -8.34 17.93
CA LEU A 677 -33.49 -7.14 17.10
C LEU A 677 -33.30 -5.87 17.95
N TRP A 678 -33.83 -5.85 19.19
CA TRP A 678 -33.60 -4.74 20.13
C TRP A 678 -32.11 -4.55 20.50
N ILE A 679 -31.29 -5.60 20.36
CA ILE A 679 -29.83 -5.52 20.54
C ILE A 679 -29.15 -5.25 19.21
N ALA A 680 -29.58 -5.95 18.15
CA ALA A 680 -28.92 -5.93 16.84
C ALA A 680 -29.07 -4.58 16.13
N VAL A 681 -30.27 -3.98 16.14
CA VAL A 681 -30.50 -2.72 15.40
C VAL A 681 -29.58 -1.59 15.89
N PRO A 682 -29.53 -1.23 17.19
CA PRO A 682 -28.63 -0.17 17.63
C PRO A 682 -27.16 -0.54 17.49
N ALA A 683 -26.79 -1.82 17.58
CA ALA A 683 -25.43 -2.29 17.37
C ALA A 683 -25.00 -2.12 15.91
N VAL A 684 -25.85 -2.53 14.97
CA VAL A 684 -25.59 -2.40 13.53
C VAL A 684 -25.49 -0.91 13.13
N VAL A 685 -26.38 -0.07 13.65
CA VAL A 685 -26.31 1.38 13.41
C VAL A 685 -24.98 1.95 13.92
N LEU A 686 -24.57 1.62 15.15
CA LEU A 686 -23.29 2.10 15.70
C LEU A 686 -22.10 1.61 14.87
N GLY A 687 -22.06 0.33 14.50
CA GLY A 687 -20.99 -0.24 13.69
C GLY A 687 -20.91 0.39 12.30
N THR A 688 -22.06 0.62 11.66
CA THR A 688 -22.13 1.28 10.35
C THR A 688 -21.69 2.76 10.42
N VAL A 689 -22.10 3.50 11.48
CA VAL A 689 -21.65 4.88 11.68
C VAL A 689 -20.14 4.94 11.95
N ALA A 690 -19.61 4.03 12.75
CA ALA A 690 -18.16 3.95 12.97
C ALA A 690 -17.39 3.65 11.66
N ALA A 691 -17.94 2.79 10.81
CA ALA A 691 -17.37 2.52 9.50
C ALA A 691 -17.41 3.76 8.60
N PHE A 692 -18.50 4.52 8.61
CA PHE A 692 -18.63 5.78 7.88
C PHE A 692 -17.52 6.78 8.26
N LEU A 693 -17.34 7.03 9.55
CA LEU A 693 -16.34 8.00 10.03
C LEU A 693 -14.90 7.64 9.67
N ILE A 694 -14.57 6.35 9.60
CA ILE A 694 -13.22 5.91 9.26
C ILE A 694 -13.03 5.79 7.73
N SER A 695 -14.07 5.37 7.01
CA SER A 695 -13.96 5.21 5.54
C SER A 695 -13.81 6.52 4.81
N ASP A 696 -14.30 7.61 5.36
CA ASP A 696 -14.13 8.96 4.82
C ASP A 696 -12.63 9.27 4.63
N MET A 697 -11.83 9.00 5.67
CA MET A 697 -10.37 9.17 5.61
C MET A 697 -9.69 8.36 4.48
N TRP A 698 -10.23 7.18 4.13
CA TRP A 698 -9.66 6.37 3.06
C TRP A 698 -10.16 6.83 1.68
N LEU A 699 -11.42 7.23 1.59
CA LEU A 699 -12.01 7.72 0.35
C LEU A 699 -11.37 9.04 -0.09
N ASP A 700 -10.92 9.88 0.86
CA ASP A 700 -10.17 11.11 0.58
C ASP A 700 -8.85 10.85 -0.17
N SER A 701 -8.33 9.63 -0.13
CA SER A 701 -7.15 9.23 -0.92
C SER A 701 -7.45 9.02 -2.41
N PHE A 702 -8.70 9.18 -2.84
CA PHE A 702 -9.10 9.04 -4.24
C PHE A 702 -9.60 10.38 -4.78
N SER A 703 -9.17 10.72 -5.99
CA SER A 703 -9.65 11.91 -6.71
C SER A 703 -11.14 11.82 -7.08
N VAL A 704 -11.67 10.61 -7.13
CA VAL A 704 -13.08 10.33 -7.41
C VAL A 704 -13.61 9.24 -6.49
N THR A 705 -14.77 9.49 -5.91
CA THR A 705 -15.43 8.55 -5.01
C THR A 705 -16.71 8.00 -5.64
N VAL A 706 -17.09 6.80 -5.25
CA VAL A 706 -18.34 6.18 -5.68
C VAL A 706 -19.55 7.07 -5.30
N PRO A 707 -20.47 7.35 -6.22
CA PRO A 707 -21.64 8.18 -5.92
C PRO A 707 -22.59 7.46 -4.96
N TYR A 708 -23.43 8.24 -4.27
CA TYR A 708 -24.48 7.72 -3.37
C TYR A 708 -23.95 6.86 -2.22
N LEU A 709 -22.81 7.22 -1.61
CA LEU A 709 -22.18 6.51 -0.50
C LEU A 709 -23.16 6.08 0.59
N THR A 710 -24.09 6.96 0.99
CA THR A 710 -25.10 6.67 2.02
C THR A 710 -25.93 5.42 1.69
N LEU A 711 -26.24 5.18 0.42
CA LEU A 711 -26.99 4.01 -0.01
C LEU A 711 -26.25 2.70 0.30
N TYR A 712 -24.93 2.67 0.08
CA TYR A 712 -24.11 1.49 0.35
C TYR A 712 -24.04 1.17 1.85
N TYR A 713 -23.99 2.18 2.72
CA TYR A 713 -24.07 1.97 4.17
C TYR A 713 -25.43 1.40 4.59
N VAL A 714 -26.52 1.93 4.05
CA VAL A 714 -27.86 1.40 4.33
C VAL A 714 -27.99 -0.04 3.82
N ILE A 715 -27.51 -0.34 2.64
CA ILE A 715 -27.50 -1.72 2.08
C ILE A 715 -26.72 -2.65 2.99
N SER A 716 -25.52 -2.25 3.43
CA SER A 716 -24.69 -3.07 4.34
C SER A 716 -25.40 -3.36 5.67
N ALA A 717 -26.03 -2.35 6.26
CA ALA A 717 -26.80 -2.50 7.49
C ALA A 717 -27.98 -3.48 7.32
N ILE A 718 -28.73 -3.36 6.21
CA ILE A 718 -29.84 -4.27 5.87
C ILE A 718 -29.32 -5.71 5.70
N VAL A 719 -28.20 -5.90 4.99
CA VAL A 719 -27.62 -7.22 4.77
C VAL A 719 -27.24 -7.86 6.11
N VAL A 720 -26.57 -7.13 7.00
CA VAL A 720 -26.16 -7.64 8.31
C VAL A 720 -27.38 -7.97 9.17
N LEU A 721 -28.38 -7.09 9.23
CA LEU A 721 -29.63 -7.38 9.98
C LEU A 721 -30.36 -8.60 9.43
N THR A 722 -30.41 -8.73 8.10
CA THR A 722 -31.03 -9.90 7.45
C THR A 722 -30.30 -11.19 7.80
N LEU A 723 -28.94 -11.19 7.79
CA LEU A 723 -28.14 -12.35 8.20
C LEU A 723 -28.41 -12.73 9.66
N ILE A 724 -28.43 -11.76 10.57
CA ILE A 724 -28.71 -11.98 11.99
C ILE A 724 -30.12 -12.59 12.16
N VAL A 725 -31.14 -12.07 11.48
CA VAL A 725 -32.50 -12.57 11.54
C VAL A 725 -32.60 -13.98 10.99
N VAL A 726 -32.03 -14.24 9.82
CA VAL A 726 -32.03 -15.58 9.19
C VAL A 726 -31.39 -16.62 10.13
N CYS A 727 -30.22 -16.29 10.68
CA CYS A 727 -29.53 -17.16 11.64
C CYS A 727 -30.38 -17.40 12.90
N ALA A 728 -30.96 -16.34 13.45
CA ALA A 728 -31.80 -16.44 14.65
C ALA A 728 -33.04 -17.30 14.40
N VAL A 729 -33.74 -17.10 13.28
CA VAL A 729 -34.94 -17.89 12.90
C VAL A 729 -34.57 -19.33 12.65
N ALA A 730 -33.51 -19.63 11.90
CA ALA A 730 -33.08 -21.00 11.60
C ALA A 730 -32.79 -21.80 12.87
N MET A 731 -32.10 -21.21 13.83
CA MET A 731 -31.72 -21.85 15.07
C MET A 731 -32.90 -22.01 16.05
N THR A 732 -33.75 -20.99 16.13
CA THR A 732 -34.88 -21.01 17.06
C THR A 732 -35.96 -21.96 16.56
N ARG A 733 -36.17 -22.08 15.25
CA ARG A 733 -37.19 -22.95 14.64
C ARG A 733 -37.00 -24.41 15.04
N HIS A 734 -35.76 -24.93 14.99
CA HIS A 734 -35.48 -26.30 15.35
C HIS A 734 -35.92 -26.63 16.81
N LYS A 735 -35.55 -25.77 17.75
CA LYS A 735 -35.89 -25.92 19.17
C LYS A 735 -37.34 -25.57 19.48
N ALA A 736 -37.95 -24.64 18.77
CA ALA A 736 -39.37 -24.31 18.93
C ALA A 736 -40.31 -25.46 18.49
N CYS A 737 -39.81 -26.40 17.67
CA CYS A 737 -40.57 -27.60 17.26
C CYS A 737 -40.41 -28.80 18.22
N GLU A 738 -39.48 -28.77 19.19
CA GLU A 738 -39.31 -29.85 20.18
C GLU A 738 -40.57 -30.01 21.06
N ASN A 739 -40.84 -31.28 21.52
CA ASN A 739 -42.02 -31.60 22.31
C ASN A 739 -41.95 -30.95 23.69
N PRO A 740 -42.99 -30.24 24.17
CA PRO A 740 -43.00 -29.59 25.49
C PRO A 740 -42.80 -30.53 26.69
N SER A 741 -43.21 -31.79 26.55
CA SER A 741 -43.13 -32.78 27.64
C SER A 741 -41.69 -33.16 27.99
N SER A 742 -40.75 -33.08 27.05
CA SER A 742 -39.33 -33.38 27.31
C SER A 742 -38.65 -32.33 28.20
N ASN A 743 -39.13 -31.08 28.13
CA ASN A 743 -38.59 -29.95 28.89
C ASN A 743 -39.17 -29.82 30.32
N LEU A 744 -40.29 -30.46 30.60
CA LEU A 744 -40.91 -30.53 31.95
C LEU A 744 -40.42 -31.71 32.76
N LYS A 745 -39.95 -32.80 32.12
CA LYS A 745 -39.44 -34.02 32.79
C LYS A 745 -37.97 -33.95 33.21
N SER A 746 -37.24 -32.87 32.89
CA SER A 746 -35.82 -32.70 33.23
C SER A 746 -35.60 -32.08 34.64
N GLU A 747 -36.40 -32.47 35.62
CA GLU A 747 -36.16 -32.17 37.04
C GLU A 747 -35.47 -33.32 37.74
#